data_739852909d1f101b5a5d01d05424c684
#
_entry.id   739852909d1f101b5a5d01d05424c684
#
_cell.length_a   1.000
_cell.length_b   1.000
_cell.length_c   1.000
_cell.angle_alpha   90.00
_cell.angle_beta   90.00
_cell.angle_gamma   90.00
#
_symmetry.space_group_name_H-M   'P 1'
#
loop_
_entity.id
_entity.type
_entity.pdbx_description
1 polymer ?
#
loop_
_entity_poly.entity_id
_entity_poly.type
_entity_poly.pdbx_seq_one_letter_code
_entity_poly.pdbx_strand_id
1 'polypeptide(L)'
;MPRKVRQVFTNFSSGELNNLLNARTDAKAYFEGAKQCRNWYLLDEGGLMRRPATEYKATLPAQSRLIPFIFSNDETALFAFSNNRLDVYSSTGSVVQANITSNCNWSTAQLFELNFAQFGDTVFITHRNNPIRKIVRASASSFSVSAFEFELDDTVTTNGVSKTTAPFHRYADPGVTITPSATSGNSVTLTASANLFTSDHVGVYFEIGTTPKQVKITGFTSATEVTCQVIETLANTNAESDHTEELISAERGFPQAVSFHDNRLWFGGVRDKPSAVVASQIAGYFNFALGTGLANEAINVAITGDRVNEIRHFVSSRNLQIFTDGSEYFIPVSSQSAAITPSSIAFLRQTPYGCNRASPVPFDGATLFTQKNGKAIREYIFSDVEQAYRSTAVSVLASHLIDTPKQHAMITGNAEKPEQFAFFLNSGSTHEGKLAVFHSVRNEKIAGWTMYETQTGDKFDSITAINENLYVSVKRTVPSGTIYTLEKFADTDAITLDCSTTTTVFQKGTPLVNGASQTGTTINVDGFTTTPQVQESFTIAGVTGTYTITAVTNTASGQLLTLDTALASSPSDNAAITIVNGFLHTVNSVYENTDKVFAVFGNGSLGEFTVDSNSRITLTSAPFPTGVRVGFNFTPILET
;
A
#
# COMPACT_ATOMS: atom_id res chain seq x y z
N MET A 1 -37.51 -20.84 41.63
CA MET A 1 -36.44 -20.89 40.62
C MET A 1 -36.07 -19.45 40.25
N PRO A 2 -34.82 -19.03 40.28
CA PRO A 2 -34.45 -17.69 39.84
C PRO A 2 -34.78 -17.57 38.33
N ARG A 3 -35.53 -16.54 37.96
CA ARG A 3 -35.77 -16.21 36.56
C ARG A 3 -34.42 -15.86 35.92
N LYS A 4 -33.98 -16.70 34.96
CA LYS A 4 -32.87 -16.30 34.09
C LYS A 4 -33.32 -15.09 33.28
N VAL A 5 -32.81 -13.91 33.59
CA VAL A 5 -32.97 -12.72 32.74
C VAL A 5 -32.11 -12.98 31.49
N ARG A 6 -32.72 -13.09 30.33
CA ARG A 6 -32.02 -13.14 29.05
C ARG A 6 -31.81 -11.70 28.60
N GLN A 7 -30.56 -11.29 28.50
CA GLN A 7 -30.22 -10.04 27.86
C GLN A 7 -30.18 -10.28 26.35
N VAL A 8 -30.86 -9.43 25.58
CA VAL A 8 -30.87 -9.48 24.13
C VAL A 8 -29.98 -8.33 23.63
N PHE A 9 -28.96 -8.64 22.88
CA PHE A 9 -28.15 -7.67 22.17
C PHE A 9 -28.73 -7.49 20.76
N THR A 10 -29.11 -6.27 20.41
CA THR A 10 -29.73 -5.96 19.12
C THR A 10 -28.91 -4.99 18.28
N ASN A 11 -27.83 -4.46 18.84
CA ASN A 11 -26.98 -3.44 18.21
C ASN A 11 -25.53 -3.68 18.62
N PHE A 12 -24.61 -3.58 17.67
CA PHE A 12 -23.16 -3.72 17.84
C PHE A 12 -22.39 -2.50 17.30
N SER A 13 -23.02 -1.34 17.25
CA SER A 13 -22.46 -0.11 16.70
C SER A 13 -21.13 0.35 17.35
N SER A 14 -20.85 -0.13 18.57
CA SER A 14 -19.58 0.12 19.26
C SER A 14 -18.49 -0.93 18.97
N GLY A 15 -18.82 -2.02 18.26
CA GLY A 15 -17.87 -3.06 17.90
C GLY A 15 -17.25 -3.79 19.09
N GLU A 16 -15.97 -4.14 19.00
CA GLU A 16 -15.22 -4.80 20.05
C GLU A 16 -14.77 -3.80 21.15
N LEU A 17 -15.08 -4.12 22.37
CA LEU A 17 -14.78 -3.25 23.53
C LEU A 17 -13.61 -3.81 24.35
N ASN A 18 -12.81 -2.90 24.89
CA ASN A 18 -11.73 -3.27 25.80
C ASN A 18 -12.27 -3.90 27.09
N ASN A 19 -11.65 -4.97 27.56
CA ASN A 19 -12.01 -5.68 28.79
C ASN A 19 -12.00 -4.78 30.04
N LEU A 20 -11.32 -3.62 29.99
CA LEU A 20 -11.36 -2.62 31.07
C LEU A 20 -12.75 -1.98 31.21
N LEU A 21 -13.62 -2.11 30.21
CA LEU A 21 -15.00 -1.65 30.24
C LEU A 21 -15.96 -2.70 30.81
N ASN A 22 -15.48 -3.89 31.17
CA ASN A 22 -16.30 -4.91 31.81
C ASN A 22 -16.95 -4.34 33.08
N ALA A 23 -18.25 -4.57 33.19
CA ALA A 23 -19.08 -4.04 34.28
C ALA A 23 -19.35 -2.50 34.26
N ARG A 24 -18.93 -1.77 33.21
CA ARG A 24 -19.31 -0.37 32.99
C ARG A 24 -20.74 -0.26 32.42
N THR A 25 -21.71 -0.78 33.18
CA THR A 25 -23.14 -0.75 32.80
C THR A 25 -23.76 0.63 32.78
N ASP A 26 -23.03 1.66 33.21
CA ASP A 26 -23.35 3.07 33.08
C ASP A 26 -23.07 3.64 31.66
N ALA A 27 -22.18 2.97 30.89
CA ALA A 27 -21.79 3.39 29.57
C ALA A 27 -22.71 2.76 28.50
N LYS A 28 -23.32 3.60 27.64
CA LYS A 28 -24.18 3.13 26.52
C LYS A 28 -23.44 2.15 25.61
N ALA A 29 -22.17 2.43 25.30
CA ALA A 29 -21.33 1.56 24.48
C ALA A 29 -21.22 0.12 25.00
N TYR A 30 -21.38 -0.11 26.31
CA TYR A 30 -21.34 -1.45 26.91
C TYR A 30 -22.46 -2.36 26.37
N PHE A 31 -23.65 -1.78 26.13
CA PHE A 31 -24.80 -2.54 25.61
C PHE A 31 -24.84 -2.59 24.08
N GLU A 32 -24.02 -1.80 23.41
CA GLU A 32 -23.93 -1.69 21.95
C GLU A 32 -22.60 -2.26 21.41
N GLY A 33 -21.89 -3.02 22.21
CA GLY A 33 -20.62 -3.62 21.85
C GLY A 33 -20.54 -5.10 22.14
N ALA A 34 -19.43 -5.68 21.76
CA ALA A 34 -19.10 -7.08 22.01
C ALA A 34 -17.75 -7.19 22.73
N LYS A 35 -17.54 -8.28 23.48
CA LYS A 35 -16.26 -8.60 24.10
C LYS A 35 -15.23 -9.03 23.05
N GLN A 36 -15.66 -9.76 22.01
CA GLN A 36 -14.87 -10.05 20.82
C GLN A 36 -15.70 -9.86 19.56
N CYS A 37 -15.09 -9.20 18.56
CA CYS A 37 -15.70 -8.99 17.25
C CYS A 37 -14.62 -9.17 16.16
N ARG A 38 -14.32 -10.45 15.82
CA ARG A 38 -13.28 -10.85 14.89
C ARG A 38 -13.88 -11.28 13.56
N ASN A 39 -13.35 -10.74 12.45
CA ASN A 39 -13.82 -11.04 11.11
C ASN A 39 -15.31 -10.70 10.87
N TRP A 40 -15.78 -9.66 11.53
CA TRP A 40 -17.10 -9.08 11.34
C TRP A 40 -17.04 -7.70 10.73
N TYR A 41 -17.98 -7.43 9.84
CA TYR A 41 -18.22 -6.16 9.16
C TYR A 41 -19.37 -5.46 9.90
N LEU A 42 -19.14 -4.21 10.32
CA LEU A 42 -20.17 -3.39 10.97
C LEU A 42 -21.03 -2.71 9.89
N LEU A 43 -22.34 -2.80 10.05
CA LEU A 43 -23.30 -2.15 9.19
C LEU A 43 -23.72 -0.79 9.76
N ASP A 44 -24.12 0.14 8.90
CA ASP A 44 -24.62 1.46 9.27
C ASP A 44 -25.83 1.41 10.21
N GLU A 45 -26.63 0.34 10.16
CA GLU A 45 -27.78 0.10 11.04
C GLU A 45 -27.38 -0.53 12.39
N GLY A 46 -26.09 -0.74 12.65
CA GLY A 46 -25.57 -1.35 13.88
C GLY A 46 -25.60 -2.87 13.91
N GLY A 47 -25.94 -3.51 12.80
CA GLY A 47 -25.84 -4.97 12.62
C GLY A 47 -24.40 -5.45 12.36
N LEU A 48 -24.23 -6.77 12.34
CA LEU A 48 -22.96 -7.42 11.99
C LEU A 48 -23.17 -8.37 10.82
N MET A 49 -22.25 -8.33 9.88
CA MET A 49 -22.15 -9.29 8.79
C MET A 49 -20.74 -9.88 8.76
N ARG A 50 -20.59 -11.10 8.26
CA ARG A 50 -19.25 -11.67 8.06
C ARG A 50 -18.45 -10.74 7.15
N ARG A 51 -17.16 -10.48 7.47
CA ARG A 51 -16.32 -9.66 6.62
C ARG A 51 -16.21 -10.23 5.21
N PRO A 52 -16.02 -9.39 4.20
CA PRO A 52 -15.67 -9.84 2.87
C PRO A 52 -14.42 -10.73 2.93
N ALA A 53 -14.41 -11.81 2.19
CA ALA A 53 -13.22 -12.62 1.97
C ALA A 53 -12.32 -11.97 0.90
N THR A 54 -11.16 -12.57 0.65
CA THR A 54 -10.23 -12.05 -0.36
C THR A 54 -10.17 -12.92 -1.61
N GLU A 55 -10.02 -12.29 -2.76
CA GLU A 55 -9.76 -12.94 -4.03
C GLU A 55 -8.25 -12.92 -4.33
N TYR A 56 -7.70 -14.05 -4.71
CA TYR A 56 -6.34 -14.12 -5.24
C TYR A 56 -6.24 -13.36 -6.56
N LYS A 57 -5.23 -12.52 -6.68
CA LYS A 57 -4.95 -11.76 -7.90
C LYS A 57 -3.60 -12.15 -8.52
N ALA A 58 -2.54 -12.23 -7.73
CA ALA A 58 -1.20 -12.60 -8.19
C ALA A 58 -0.33 -13.12 -7.03
N THR A 59 0.74 -13.84 -7.37
CA THR A 59 1.85 -14.08 -6.44
C THR A 59 2.89 -12.98 -6.58
N LEU A 60 3.27 -12.37 -5.46
CA LEU A 60 4.31 -11.35 -5.41
C LEU A 60 5.70 -12.02 -5.31
N PRO A 61 6.73 -11.41 -5.91
CA PRO A 61 8.07 -12.02 -5.92
C PRO A 61 8.73 -12.08 -4.54
N ALA A 62 8.37 -11.20 -3.63
CA ALA A 62 8.89 -11.09 -2.27
C ALA A 62 7.94 -10.28 -1.38
N GLN A 63 8.32 -10.11 -0.11
CA GLN A 63 7.67 -9.14 0.77
C GLN A 63 7.60 -7.77 0.07
N SER A 64 6.38 -7.23 -0.02
CA SER A 64 6.15 -6.01 -0.78
C SER A 64 5.23 -5.06 -0.04
N ARG A 65 5.56 -3.77 -0.10
CA ARG A 65 4.64 -2.70 0.26
C ARG A 65 3.83 -2.29 -0.94
N LEU A 66 2.51 -2.28 -0.80
CA LEU A 66 1.57 -1.81 -1.82
C LEU A 66 1.35 -0.30 -1.69
N ILE A 67 1.41 0.41 -2.81
CA ILE A 67 1.10 1.84 -2.93
C ILE A 67 0.16 2.01 -4.13
N PRO A 68 -0.90 2.85 -4.02
CA PRO A 68 -1.82 3.08 -5.11
C PRO A 68 -1.22 4.07 -6.11
N PHE A 69 -1.54 3.89 -7.38
CA PHE A 69 -1.34 4.87 -8.44
C PHE A 69 -2.69 5.12 -9.13
N ILE A 70 -3.16 6.35 -9.10
CA ILE A 70 -4.46 6.74 -9.64
C ILE A 70 -4.23 7.89 -10.63
N PHE A 71 -4.23 7.57 -11.93
CA PHE A 71 -4.14 8.59 -12.98
C PHE A 71 -5.52 9.17 -13.30
N SER A 72 -6.51 8.30 -13.41
CA SER A 72 -7.93 8.62 -13.57
C SER A 72 -8.77 7.53 -12.92
N ASN A 73 -10.09 7.68 -12.93
CA ASN A 73 -10.99 6.65 -12.41
C ASN A 73 -10.84 5.30 -13.15
N ASP A 74 -10.53 5.34 -14.44
CA ASP A 74 -10.41 4.16 -15.30
C ASP A 74 -8.97 3.65 -15.42
N GLU A 75 -7.98 4.51 -15.16
CA GLU A 75 -6.56 4.17 -15.26
C GLU A 75 -5.90 4.19 -13.88
N THR A 76 -5.87 3.02 -13.27
CA THR A 76 -5.28 2.79 -11.97
C THR A 76 -4.27 1.65 -12.01
N ALA A 77 -3.28 1.71 -11.13
CA ALA A 77 -2.28 0.66 -10.96
C ALA A 77 -1.93 0.47 -9.48
N LEU A 78 -1.41 -0.71 -9.18
CA LEU A 78 -0.84 -1.06 -7.88
C LEU A 78 0.67 -1.14 -8.02
N PHE A 79 1.39 -0.35 -7.27
CA PHE A 79 2.84 -0.46 -7.12
C PHE A 79 3.15 -1.42 -5.97
N ALA A 80 3.91 -2.47 -6.25
CA ALA A 80 4.46 -3.39 -5.27
C ALA A 80 5.96 -3.13 -5.11
N PHE A 81 6.32 -2.43 -4.03
CA PHE A 81 7.70 -2.14 -3.68
C PHE A 81 8.28 -3.30 -2.90
N SER A 82 9.33 -3.91 -3.41
CA SER A 82 10.14 -4.93 -2.73
C SER A 82 11.60 -4.52 -2.69
N ASN A 83 12.47 -5.33 -2.12
CA ASN A 83 13.90 -5.01 -1.97
C ASN A 83 14.55 -4.64 -3.31
N ASN A 84 14.97 -3.38 -3.47
CA ASN A 84 15.58 -2.83 -4.69
C ASN A 84 14.76 -3.09 -5.98
N ARG A 85 13.45 -3.16 -5.88
CA ARG A 85 12.58 -3.55 -6.98
C ARG A 85 11.20 -2.90 -6.87
N LEU A 86 10.62 -2.58 -8.02
CA LEU A 86 9.24 -2.17 -8.21
C LEU A 86 8.57 -3.09 -9.24
N ASP A 87 7.42 -3.60 -8.90
CA ASP A 87 6.50 -4.29 -9.81
C ASP A 87 5.20 -3.50 -9.91
N VAL A 88 4.61 -3.47 -11.09
CA VAL A 88 3.36 -2.75 -11.35
C VAL A 88 2.28 -3.75 -11.76
N TYR A 89 1.16 -3.72 -11.06
CA TYR A 89 -0.01 -4.57 -11.31
C TYR A 89 -1.22 -3.71 -11.67
N SER A 90 -2.10 -4.24 -12.49
CA SER A 90 -3.43 -3.65 -12.71
C SER A 90 -4.34 -3.90 -11.51
N SER A 91 -5.47 -3.21 -11.46
CA SER A 91 -6.54 -3.47 -10.48
C SER A 91 -7.12 -4.90 -10.54
N THR A 92 -6.94 -5.60 -11.67
CA THR A 92 -7.34 -7.01 -11.83
C THR A 92 -6.28 -7.99 -11.36
N GLY A 93 -5.07 -7.52 -11.01
CA GLY A 93 -3.93 -8.34 -10.60
C GLY A 93 -3.03 -8.80 -11.73
N SER A 94 -3.31 -8.40 -12.97
CA SER A 94 -2.41 -8.69 -14.09
C SER A 94 -1.13 -7.87 -13.96
N VAL A 95 0.00 -8.50 -14.27
CA VAL A 95 1.29 -7.80 -14.31
C VAL A 95 1.28 -6.79 -15.45
N VAL A 96 1.41 -5.51 -15.15
CA VAL A 96 1.57 -4.42 -16.12
C VAL A 96 3.03 -4.30 -16.51
N GLN A 97 3.91 -4.21 -15.52
CA GLN A 97 5.36 -4.18 -15.71
C GLN A 97 6.04 -4.78 -14.48
N ALA A 98 6.96 -5.71 -14.70
CA ALA A 98 7.67 -6.39 -13.63
C ALA A 98 9.15 -6.07 -13.63
N ASN A 99 9.77 -6.24 -12.45
CA ASN A 99 11.22 -6.23 -12.28
C ASN A 99 11.90 -4.92 -12.70
N ILE A 100 11.30 -3.78 -12.34
CA ILE A 100 11.97 -2.48 -12.46
C ILE A 100 12.96 -2.40 -11.31
N THR A 101 14.26 -2.42 -11.61
CA THR A 101 15.35 -2.39 -10.61
C THR A 101 16.21 -1.14 -10.71
N SER A 102 16.21 -0.46 -11.86
CA SER A 102 16.96 0.78 -12.05
C SER A 102 16.47 1.86 -11.08
N ASN A 103 17.40 2.51 -10.39
CA ASN A 103 17.13 3.55 -9.38
C ASN A 103 16.26 3.11 -8.19
N CYS A 104 15.98 1.84 -8.02
CA CYS A 104 15.28 1.29 -6.87
C CYS A 104 16.29 0.99 -5.75
N ASN A 105 16.50 1.92 -4.83
CA ASN A 105 17.54 1.84 -3.80
C ASN A 105 16.99 1.75 -2.38
N TRP A 106 15.79 1.20 -2.21
CA TRP A 106 15.18 0.93 -0.91
C TRP A 106 15.31 -0.53 -0.50
N SER A 107 15.64 -0.79 0.73
CA SER A 107 15.70 -2.14 1.31
C SER A 107 14.34 -2.57 1.87
N THR A 108 14.17 -3.88 2.10
CA THR A 108 12.97 -4.43 2.75
C THR A 108 12.64 -3.75 4.07
N ALA A 109 13.66 -3.42 4.89
CA ALA A 109 13.47 -2.73 6.17
C ALA A 109 12.92 -1.30 6.03
N GLN A 110 13.16 -0.65 4.89
CA GLN A 110 12.75 0.72 4.62
C GLN A 110 11.37 0.84 3.96
N LEU A 111 10.81 -0.26 3.46
CA LEU A 111 9.58 -0.24 2.66
C LEU A 111 8.44 0.54 3.34
N PHE A 112 8.21 0.31 4.62
CA PHE A 112 7.12 0.95 5.35
C PHE A 112 7.46 2.35 5.88
N GLU A 113 8.70 2.80 5.70
CA GLU A 113 9.14 4.17 6.01
C GLU A 113 9.11 5.09 4.78
N LEU A 114 8.95 4.55 3.56
CA LEU A 114 8.80 5.36 2.36
C LEU A 114 7.57 6.26 2.46
N ASN A 115 7.71 7.53 2.09
CA ASN A 115 6.56 8.41 1.85
C ASN A 115 6.42 8.69 0.36
N PHE A 116 5.22 9.03 -0.05
CA PHE A 116 4.94 9.30 -1.45
C PHE A 116 3.91 10.41 -1.63
N ALA A 117 4.04 11.11 -2.74
CA ALA A 117 3.04 12.07 -3.23
C ALA A 117 2.92 11.92 -4.75
N GLN A 118 1.69 11.88 -5.24
CA GLN A 118 1.41 11.78 -6.67
C GLN A 118 0.96 13.14 -7.22
N PHE A 119 1.44 13.47 -8.42
CA PHE A 119 0.94 14.57 -9.23
C PHE A 119 0.87 14.13 -10.69
N GLY A 120 -0.35 13.98 -11.20
CA GLY A 120 -0.59 13.46 -12.54
C GLY A 120 0.10 12.12 -12.79
N ASP A 121 0.96 12.07 -13.79
CA ASP A 121 1.71 10.87 -14.20
C ASP A 121 2.92 10.54 -13.31
N THR A 122 3.24 11.38 -12.33
CA THR A 122 4.47 11.26 -11.56
C THR A 122 4.18 11.01 -10.08
N VAL A 123 4.85 10.02 -9.49
CA VAL A 123 4.87 9.76 -8.04
C VAL A 123 6.27 10.05 -7.51
N PHE A 124 6.35 10.91 -6.50
CA PHE A 124 7.58 11.22 -5.78
C PHE A 124 7.68 10.31 -4.57
N ILE A 125 8.84 9.65 -4.41
CA ILE A 125 9.13 8.75 -3.30
C ILE A 125 10.26 9.35 -2.47
N THR A 126 10.03 9.47 -1.16
CA THR A 126 11.00 10.01 -0.20
C THR A 126 11.27 9.03 0.94
N HIS A 127 12.51 9.07 1.40
CA HIS A 127 13.00 8.41 2.60
C HIS A 127 14.26 9.11 3.07
N ARG A 128 14.39 9.36 4.38
CA ARG A 128 15.46 10.20 4.96
C ARG A 128 16.89 9.75 4.63
N ASN A 129 17.09 8.46 4.30
CA ASN A 129 18.41 7.89 3.99
C ASN A 129 18.60 7.54 2.52
N ASN A 130 17.60 7.75 1.67
CA ASN A 130 17.68 7.39 0.25
C ASN A 130 17.40 8.60 -0.62
N PRO A 131 18.13 8.79 -1.74
CA PRO A 131 17.83 9.85 -2.69
C PRO A 131 16.37 9.82 -3.15
N ILE A 132 15.78 11.00 -3.29
CA ILE A 132 14.41 11.16 -3.78
C ILE A 132 14.27 10.51 -5.15
N ARG A 133 13.19 9.76 -5.37
CA ARG A 133 12.90 9.09 -6.64
C ARG A 133 11.60 9.59 -7.24
N LYS A 134 11.55 9.58 -8.57
CA LYS A 134 10.33 9.82 -9.36
C LYS A 134 9.97 8.51 -10.06
N ILE A 135 8.72 8.11 -9.93
CA ILE A 135 8.14 7.08 -10.78
C ILE A 135 7.29 7.80 -11.79
N VAL A 136 7.62 7.67 -13.06
CA VAL A 136 6.94 8.36 -14.16
C VAL A 136 6.23 7.32 -15.02
N ARG A 137 4.93 7.56 -15.26
CA ARG A 137 4.12 6.80 -16.19
C ARG A 137 4.28 7.40 -17.58
N ALA A 138 4.88 6.65 -18.50
CA ALA A 138 4.96 7.04 -19.90
C ALA A 138 3.73 6.58 -20.71
N SER A 139 3.10 5.49 -20.30
CA SER A 139 1.85 4.95 -20.88
C SER A 139 1.16 4.03 -19.87
N ALA A 140 -0.04 3.53 -20.19
CA ALA A 140 -0.76 2.57 -19.36
C ALA A 140 0.05 1.29 -19.02
N SER A 141 1.07 0.96 -19.81
CA SER A 141 1.91 -0.24 -19.65
C SER A 141 3.39 0.07 -19.43
N SER A 142 3.78 1.33 -19.28
CA SER A 142 5.19 1.71 -19.16
C SER A 142 5.43 2.70 -18.04
N PHE A 143 6.25 2.28 -17.08
CA PHE A 143 6.68 3.05 -15.92
C PHE A 143 8.20 3.05 -15.81
N SER A 144 8.77 4.13 -15.33
CA SER A 144 10.21 4.23 -15.10
C SER A 144 10.49 4.86 -13.73
N VAL A 145 11.60 4.45 -13.10
CA VAL A 145 12.10 5.06 -11.87
C VAL A 145 13.34 5.87 -12.18
N SER A 146 13.34 7.14 -11.85
CA SER A 146 14.45 8.06 -12.07
C SER A 146 14.79 8.85 -10.81
N ALA A 147 15.97 9.45 -10.77
CA ALA A 147 16.34 10.39 -9.72
C ALA A 147 15.45 11.65 -9.80
N PHE A 148 15.18 12.23 -8.64
CA PHE A 148 14.72 13.61 -8.58
C PHE A 148 15.96 14.51 -8.70
N GLU A 149 15.89 15.50 -9.55
CA GLU A 149 16.95 16.48 -9.70
C GLU A 149 16.33 17.87 -9.58
N PHE A 150 17.01 18.76 -8.86
CA PHE A 150 16.62 20.18 -8.83
C PHE A 150 16.84 20.80 -10.20
N GLU A 151 15.99 21.74 -10.56
CA GLU A 151 16.14 22.51 -11.77
C GLU A 151 17.50 23.26 -11.77
N LEU A 152 18.11 23.37 -12.92
CA LEU A 152 19.33 24.15 -13.10
C LEU A 152 18.99 25.48 -13.77
N ASP A 153 19.60 26.53 -13.29
CA ASP A 153 19.54 27.87 -13.95
C ASP A 153 20.62 27.92 -15.03
N ASP A 154 20.24 27.56 -16.25
CA ASP A 154 21.14 27.54 -17.40
C ASP A 154 21.53 28.95 -17.91
N THR A 155 20.92 30.01 -17.38
CA THR A 155 21.36 31.41 -17.67
C THR A 155 22.67 31.71 -16.96
N VAL A 156 23.02 30.96 -15.93
CA VAL A 156 24.29 31.05 -15.19
C VAL A 156 25.04 29.74 -15.32
N THR A 157 25.85 29.62 -16.37
CA THR A 157 26.61 28.39 -16.68
C THR A 157 28.08 28.70 -16.82
N THR A 158 28.93 27.93 -16.16
CA THR A 158 30.38 28.01 -16.30
C THR A 158 30.95 26.64 -16.68
N ASN A 159 31.61 26.53 -17.81
CA ASN A 159 32.22 25.30 -18.33
C ASN A 159 31.29 24.09 -18.34
N GLY A 160 30.03 24.27 -18.74
CA GLY A 160 29.04 23.22 -18.85
C GLY A 160 28.39 22.78 -17.53
N VAL A 161 28.63 23.51 -16.43
CA VAL A 161 27.96 23.31 -15.15
C VAL A 161 27.11 24.54 -14.84
N SER A 162 25.82 24.32 -14.68
CA SER A 162 24.84 25.38 -14.40
C SER A 162 24.64 25.54 -12.89
N LYS A 163 24.13 26.70 -12.51
CA LYS A 163 23.73 27.02 -11.15
C LYS A 163 22.55 26.12 -10.73
N THR A 164 22.60 25.59 -9.52
CA THR A 164 21.47 24.81 -8.99
C THR A 164 20.41 25.71 -8.34
N THR A 165 19.15 25.25 -8.40
CA THR A 165 18.04 25.86 -7.67
C THR A 165 17.70 25.09 -6.38
N ALA A 166 18.58 24.22 -5.91
CA ALA A 166 18.42 23.48 -4.65
C ALA A 166 18.27 24.41 -3.43
N PRO A 167 17.61 23.97 -2.36
CA PRO A 167 17.59 24.72 -1.11
C PRO A 167 18.92 24.58 -0.36
N PHE A 168 19.41 25.67 0.24
CA PHE A 168 20.66 25.71 0.99
C PHE A 168 20.45 25.90 2.48
N HIS A 169 21.39 25.40 3.30
CA HIS A 169 21.41 25.55 4.75
C HIS A 169 22.84 25.63 5.28
N ARG A 170 23.04 26.37 6.37
CA ARG A 170 24.32 26.38 7.09
C ARG A 170 24.36 25.26 8.12
N TYR A 171 25.20 24.26 7.90
CA TYR A 171 25.46 23.17 8.85
C TYR A 171 26.72 23.38 9.69
N ALA A 172 27.66 24.16 9.17
CA ALA A 172 28.91 24.46 9.89
C ALA A 172 28.68 25.27 11.16
N ASP A 173 29.53 25.06 12.15
CA ASP A 173 29.58 25.88 13.34
C ASP A 173 29.81 27.36 13.03
N PRO A 174 29.30 28.30 13.84
CA PRO A 174 29.35 29.73 13.55
C PRO A 174 30.76 30.32 13.40
N GLY A 175 31.80 29.70 13.77
CA GLY A 175 33.19 30.21 13.63
C GLY A 175 33.97 29.61 12.46
N VAL A 176 33.40 28.63 11.76
CA VAL A 176 34.08 27.99 10.62
C VAL A 176 34.05 28.89 9.40
N THR A 177 35.21 29.09 8.78
CA THR A 177 35.36 29.88 7.55
C THR A 177 35.85 29.00 6.40
N ILE A 178 35.51 29.41 5.16
CA ILE A 178 36.03 28.82 3.92
C ILE A 178 36.88 29.85 3.20
N THR A 179 38.09 29.46 2.79
CA THR A 179 39.03 30.31 2.01
C THR A 179 39.23 29.71 0.62
N PRO A 180 38.79 30.36 -0.44
CA PRO A 180 39.05 29.90 -1.81
C PRO A 180 40.44 30.32 -2.29
N SER A 181 41.11 29.46 -3.04
CA SER A 181 42.43 29.78 -3.63
C SER A 181 42.38 30.73 -4.84
N ALA A 182 41.19 30.85 -5.46
CA ALA A 182 40.93 31.75 -6.57
C ALA A 182 39.44 32.13 -6.62
N THR A 183 39.11 33.24 -7.29
CA THR A 183 37.72 33.72 -7.44
C THR A 183 36.96 33.05 -8.59
N SER A 184 37.66 32.36 -9.50
CA SER A 184 37.08 31.67 -10.66
C SER A 184 37.98 30.52 -11.09
N GLY A 185 37.42 29.50 -11.75
CA GLY A 185 38.15 28.35 -12.29
C GLY A 185 37.41 27.02 -12.07
N ASN A 186 37.92 25.99 -12.75
CA ASN A 186 37.34 24.62 -12.70
C ASN A 186 37.98 23.73 -11.66
N SER A 187 39.06 24.17 -11.05
CA SER A 187 39.84 23.40 -10.05
C SER A 187 40.36 24.39 -9.01
N VAL A 188 39.45 24.96 -8.24
CA VAL A 188 39.76 25.89 -7.16
C VAL A 188 39.74 25.12 -5.85
N THR A 189 40.82 25.29 -5.05
CA THR A 189 40.88 24.71 -3.71
C THR A 189 40.06 25.55 -2.73
N LEU A 190 39.18 24.91 -1.97
CA LEU A 190 38.52 25.51 -0.81
C LEU A 190 39.15 24.94 0.45
N THR A 191 39.67 25.81 1.33
CA THR A 191 40.24 25.43 2.62
C THR A 191 39.34 25.91 3.74
N ALA A 192 38.85 25.00 4.57
CA ALA A 192 38.07 25.30 5.76
C ALA A 192 38.97 25.47 6.99
N SER A 193 38.59 26.36 7.91
CA SER A 193 39.34 26.61 9.15
C SER A 193 39.21 25.48 10.19
N ALA A 194 38.28 24.57 10.01
CA ALA A 194 38.06 23.37 10.82
C ALA A 194 37.50 22.22 9.95
N ASN A 195 37.37 21.02 10.52
CA ASN A 195 36.79 19.88 9.82
C ASN A 195 35.36 20.19 9.36
N LEU A 196 35.14 20.20 8.05
CA LEU A 196 33.88 20.54 7.41
C LEU A 196 33.50 19.52 6.33
N PHE A 197 34.48 19.03 5.58
CA PHE A 197 34.25 18.24 4.38
C PHE A 197 34.36 16.74 4.61
N THR A 198 33.59 15.98 3.83
CA THR A 198 33.66 14.51 3.71
C THR A 198 33.69 14.13 2.23
N SER A 199 33.94 12.86 1.93
CA SER A 199 33.87 12.35 0.54
C SER A 199 32.49 12.52 -0.10
N ASP A 200 31.43 12.54 0.71
CA ASP A 200 30.03 12.61 0.23
C ASP A 200 29.64 14.04 -0.17
N HIS A 201 30.49 15.03 0.06
CA HIS A 201 30.35 16.36 -0.50
C HIS A 201 30.73 16.45 -1.99
N VAL A 202 31.34 15.44 -2.58
CA VAL A 202 31.64 15.45 -4.02
C VAL A 202 30.34 15.47 -4.81
N GLY A 203 30.16 16.50 -5.63
CA GLY A 203 28.92 16.77 -6.39
C GLY A 203 27.99 17.76 -5.75
N VAL A 204 28.16 18.09 -4.46
CA VAL A 204 27.32 19.04 -3.69
C VAL A 204 27.72 20.47 -4.03
N TYR A 205 26.72 21.35 -4.07
CA TYR A 205 26.92 22.78 -4.25
C TYR A 205 27.02 23.49 -2.90
N PHE A 206 27.92 24.49 -2.86
CA PHE A 206 28.06 25.43 -1.75
C PHE A 206 27.76 26.84 -2.24
N GLU A 207 27.23 27.68 -1.38
CA GLU A 207 27.14 29.12 -1.55
C GLU A 207 28.12 29.81 -0.63
N ILE A 208 28.90 30.75 -1.15
CA ILE A 208 29.98 31.45 -0.43
C ILE A 208 29.81 32.94 -0.54
N GLY A 209 29.93 33.65 0.59
CA GLY A 209 29.90 35.12 0.72
C GLY A 209 28.52 35.70 1.06
N THR A 210 28.51 36.92 1.57
CA THR A 210 27.29 37.67 1.92
C THR A 210 26.34 37.90 0.75
N THR A 211 26.89 38.02 -0.48
CA THR A 211 26.14 37.86 -1.72
C THR A 211 26.45 36.46 -2.25
N PRO A 212 25.59 35.48 -1.97
CA PRO A 212 25.92 34.08 -2.19
C PRO A 212 26.32 33.80 -3.64
N LYS A 213 27.46 33.14 -3.83
CA LYS A 213 27.99 32.69 -5.11
C LYS A 213 28.19 31.19 -5.08
N GLN A 214 27.69 30.50 -6.09
CA GLN A 214 27.68 29.01 -6.11
C GLN A 214 29.00 28.43 -6.62
N VAL A 215 29.45 27.42 -5.92
CA VAL A 215 30.55 26.53 -6.33
C VAL A 215 30.07 25.09 -6.22
N LYS A 216 30.59 24.20 -7.07
CA LYS A 216 30.30 22.76 -7.01
C LYS A 216 31.55 22.00 -6.61
N ILE A 217 31.49 21.21 -5.56
CA ILE A 217 32.61 20.37 -5.13
C ILE A 217 32.85 19.27 -6.17
N THR A 218 34.08 19.16 -6.65
CA THR A 218 34.50 18.19 -7.68
C THR A 218 35.45 17.11 -7.17
N GLY A 219 36.12 17.36 -6.02
CA GLY A 219 37.04 16.41 -5.43
C GLY A 219 37.23 16.63 -3.94
N PHE A 220 37.46 15.54 -3.21
CA PHE A 220 37.73 15.52 -1.77
C PHE A 220 39.22 15.24 -1.53
N THR A 221 39.88 16.09 -0.75
CA THR A 221 41.28 15.95 -0.37
C THR A 221 41.39 15.58 1.11
N SER A 222 40.74 16.32 1.99
CA SER A 222 40.76 16.09 3.43
C SER A 222 39.53 16.72 4.10
N ALA A 223 39.35 16.49 5.40
CA ALA A 223 38.27 17.10 6.15
C ALA A 223 38.27 18.65 6.16
N THR A 224 39.40 19.27 5.78
CA THR A 224 39.56 20.72 5.71
C THR A 224 39.84 21.22 4.30
N GLU A 225 39.94 20.34 3.29
CA GLU A 225 40.32 20.75 1.94
C GLU A 225 39.53 19.97 0.86
N VAL A 226 38.94 20.69 -0.09
CA VAL A 226 38.27 20.13 -1.26
C VAL A 226 38.61 20.93 -2.50
N THR A 227 38.44 20.30 -3.67
CA THR A 227 38.51 20.98 -4.97
C THR A 227 37.10 21.26 -5.46
N CYS A 228 36.88 22.44 -6.02
CA CYS A 228 35.58 22.83 -6.58
C CYS A 228 35.71 23.49 -7.95
N GLN A 229 34.62 23.48 -8.68
CA GLN A 229 34.37 24.34 -9.83
C GLN A 229 33.57 25.56 -9.36
N VAL A 230 34.06 26.75 -9.67
CA VAL A 230 33.34 28.00 -9.40
C VAL A 230 32.33 28.26 -10.52
N ILE A 231 31.04 28.30 -10.15
CA ILE A 231 29.93 28.53 -11.08
C ILE A 231 29.70 30.03 -11.27
N GLU A 232 29.69 30.76 -10.15
CA GLU A 232 29.57 32.22 -10.15
C GLU A 232 30.85 32.85 -9.57
N THR A 233 31.45 33.80 -10.23
CA THR A 233 32.68 34.44 -9.77
C THR A 233 32.55 34.94 -8.33
N LEU A 234 33.42 34.42 -7.44
CA LEU A 234 33.48 34.82 -6.04
C LEU A 234 33.93 36.25 -5.87
N ALA A 235 33.51 36.89 -4.79
CA ALA A 235 33.82 38.31 -4.53
C ALA A 235 35.32 38.53 -4.25
N ASN A 236 35.98 37.58 -3.55
CA ASN A 236 37.39 37.67 -3.18
C ASN A 236 37.90 36.26 -2.75
N THR A 237 39.16 36.20 -2.31
CA THR A 237 39.81 34.97 -1.79
C THR A 237 40.04 35.03 -0.29
N ASN A 238 39.35 35.90 0.42
CA ASN A 238 39.45 35.96 1.88
C ASN A 238 38.71 34.80 2.56
N ALA A 239 38.99 34.61 3.83
CA ALA A 239 38.26 33.67 4.66
C ALA A 239 36.81 34.16 4.87
N GLU A 240 35.85 33.44 4.36
CA GLU A 240 34.42 33.78 4.42
C GLU A 240 33.72 32.94 5.48
N SER A 241 33.03 33.60 6.40
CA SER A 241 32.19 32.98 7.39
C SER A 241 30.77 32.69 6.87
N ASP A 242 30.32 33.49 5.90
CA ASP A 242 29.01 33.32 5.28
C ASP A 242 29.10 32.27 4.17
N HIS A 243 28.81 31.02 4.52
CA HIS A 243 28.70 29.94 3.58
C HIS A 243 27.57 28.98 3.96
N THR A 244 26.95 28.39 2.96
CA THR A 244 25.90 27.40 3.08
C THR A 244 26.17 26.27 2.09
N GLU A 245 25.57 25.12 2.35
CA GLU A 245 25.62 23.94 1.47
C GLU A 245 24.20 23.46 1.15
N GLU A 246 24.05 22.61 0.14
CA GLU A 246 22.75 22.04 -0.19
C GLU A 246 22.13 21.37 1.04
N LEU A 247 20.89 21.76 1.35
CA LEU A 247 20.11 21.20 2.47
C LEU A 247 19.86 19.69 2.29
N ILE A 248 19.71 19.25 1.03
CA ILE A 248 19.34 17.88 0.64
C ILE A 248 20.48 17.34 -0.21
N SER A 249 21.26 16.42 0.34
CA SER A 249 22.42 15.83 -0.32
C SER A 249 22.75 14.44 0.23
N ALA A 250 23.70 13.74 -0.38
CA ALA A 250 24.19 12.47 0.14
C ALA A 250 24.76 12.63 1.54
N GLU A 251 25.49 13.73 1.81
CA GLU A 251 26.07 14.03 3.12
C GLU A 251 24.98 14.32 4.16
N ARG A 252 24.02 15.19 3.85
CA ARG A 252 23.03 15.70 4.81
C ARG A 252 21.76 14.86 4.87
N GLY A 253 21.62 13.89 3.96
CA GLY A 253 20.44 13.04 3.83
C GLY A 253 19.31 13.70 3.06
N PHE A 254 18.16 13.05 3.09
CA PHE A 254 17.03 13.36 2.23
C PHE A 254 15.78 13.62 3.07
N PRO A 255 14.72 14.23 2.50
CA PRO A 255 13.48 14.48 3.22
C PRO A 255 12.73 13.18 3.50
N GLN A 256 12.09 13.13 4.67
CA GLN A 256 11.16 12.06 5.03
C GLN A 256 9.78 12.34 4.44
N ALA A 257 9.25 13.54 4.61
CA ALA A 257 7.90 13.94 4.20
C ALA A 257 7.88 14.58 2.81
N VAL A 258 6.83 14.28 2.04
CA VAL A 258 6.55 14.89 0.74
C VAL A 258 5.04 15.09 0.58
N SER A 259 4.63 16.21 -0.01
CA SER A 259 3.23 16.48 -0.35
C SER A 259 3.12 17.56 -1.43
N PHE A 260 1.98 17.60 -2.12
CA PHE A 260 1.58 18.75 -2.93
C PHE A 260 0.53 19.55 -2.17
N HIS A 261 0.73 20.85 -2.08
CA HIS A 261 -0.21 21.79 -1.48
C HIS A 261 0.00 23.19 -2.08
N ASP A 262 -1.07 23.93 -2.37
CA ASP A 262 -1.01 25.28 -2.95
C ASP A 262 -0.11 25.39 -4.20
N ASN A 263 -0.24 24.45 -5.14
CA ASN A 263 0.57 24.38 -6.36
C ASN A 263 2.10 24.36 -6.11
N ARG A 264 2.53 23.86 -4.96
CA ARG A 264 3.94 23.67 -4.60
C ARG A 264 4.22 22.22 -4.25
N LEU A 265 5.43 21.78 -4.52
CA LEU A 265 5.98 20.55 -4.00
C LEU A 265 6.66 20.85 -2.65
N TRP A 266 6.21 20.18 -1.61
CA TRP A 266 6.71 20.33 -0.24
C TRP A 266 7.57 19.15 0.17
N PHE A 267 8.74 19.44 0.72
CA PHE A 267 9.59 18.46 1.39
C PHE A 267 9.84 18.86 2.84
N GLY A 268 9.94 17.86 3.73
CA GLY A 268 10.24 18.11 5.14
C GLY A 268 10.94 16.95 5.82
N GLY A 269 11.58 17.25 6.96
CA GLY A 269 12.23 16.22 7.75
C GLY A 269 13.50 15.67 7.11
N VAL A 270 14.42 16.52 6.67
CA VAL A 270 15.73 16.10 6.17
C VAL A 270 16.53 15.45 7.31
N ARG A 271 17.27 14.39 7.03
CA ARG A 271 17.97 13.58 8.05
C ARG A 271 18.73 14.43 9.07
N ASP A 272 19.59 15.34 8.61
CA ASP A 272 20.44 16.16 9.49
C ASP A 272 19.78 17.50 9.87
N LYS A 273 18.62 17.84 9.31
CA LYS A 273 17.76 18.95 9.68
C LYS A 273 16.29 18.50 9.79
N PRO A 274 15.94 17.71 10.82
CA PRO A 274 14.64 17.05 10.91
C PRO A 274 13.43 18.00 11.04
N SER A 275 13.65 19.27 11.40
CA SER A 275 12.62 20.29 11.45
C SER A 275 12.53 21.18 10.18
N ALA A 276 13.34 20.92 9.16
CA ALA A 276 13.32 21.70 7.91
C ALA A 276 12.03 21.47 7.13
N VAL A 277 11.50 22.55 6.59
CA VAL A 277 10.37 22.58 5.65
C VAL A 277 10.78 23.43 4.44
N VAL A 278 10.75 22.81 3.28
CA VAL A 278 11.03 23.51 2.01
C VAL A 278 9.88 23.30 1.04
N ALA A 279 9.57 24.34 0.26
CA ALA A 279 8.58 24.26 -0.79
C ALA A 279 9.12 24.88 -2.07
N SER A 280 8.78 24.26 -3.20
CA SER A 280 9.13 24.76 -4.52
C SER A 280 8.49 26.12 -4.82
N GLN A 281 8.92 26.76 -5.88
CA GLN A 281 8.18 27.85 -6.49
C GLN A 281 6.78 27.37 -6.91
N ILE A 282 5.80 28.31 -6.98
CA ILE A 282 4.45 27.99 -7.46
C ILE A 282 4.54 27.48 -8.90
N ALA A 283 3.99 26.29 -9.15
CA ALA A 283 4.01 25.57 -10.43
C ALA A 283 5.40 25.20 -10.97
N GLY A 284 6.48 25.55 -10.25
CA GLY A 284 7.87 25.17 -10.57
C GLY A 284 8.36 24.08 -9.63
N TYR A 285 7.82 22.86 -9.73
CA TYR A 285 7.99 21.78 -8.75
C TYR A 285 9.44 21.28 -8.54
N PHE A 286 10.36 21.65 -9.43
CA PHE A 286 11.78 21.31 -9.35
C PHE A 286 12.65 22.50 -8.96
N ASN A 287 12.06 23.71 -8.86
CA ASN A 287 12.76 24.94 -8.56
C ASN A 287 12.54 25.35 -7.09
N PHE A 288 13.63 25.33 -6.31
CA PHE A 288 13.64 25.71 -4.90
C PHE A 288 14.53 26.93 -4.63
N ALA A 289 14.89 27.68 -5.67
CA ALA A 289 15.69 28.90 -5.51
C ALA A 289 14.92 29.94 -4.70
N LEU A 290 15.56 30.40 -3.63
CA LEU A 290 15.07 31.53 -2.85
C LEU A 290 15.28 32.82 -3.65
N GLY A 291 14.29 33.70 -3.66
CA GLY A 291 14.36 35.02 -4.28
C GLY A 291 14.37 36.11 -3.22
N THR A 292 13.55 37.12 -3.45
CA THR A 292 13.45 38.35 -2.63
C THR A 292 12.29 38.28 -1.61
N GLY A 293 11.56 37.18 -1.53
CA GLY A 293 10.40 36.97 -0.64
C GLY A 293 9.06 37.24 -1.35
N LEU A 294 9.01 37.19 -2.69
CA LEU A 294 7.77 37.30 -3.44
C LEU A 294 6.86 36.07 -3.20
N ALA A 295 5.57 36.26 -3.38
CA ALA A 295 4.57 35.23 -3.06
C ALA A 295 4.73 33.92 -3.85
N ASN A 296 5.27 33.97 -5.05
CA ASN A 296 5.47 32.81 -5.92
C ASN A 296 6.84 32.12 -5.73
N GLU A 297 7.75 32.71 -4.98
CA GLU A 297 9.11 32.19 -4.76
C GLU A 297 9.14 31.01 -3.80
N ALA A 298 10.23 30.24 -3.80
CA ALA A 298 10.41 29.06 -2.97
C ALA A 298 10.47 29.42 -1.47
N ILE A 299 10.16 28.44 -0.64
CA ILE A 299 10.15 28.56 0.82
C ILE A 299 11.23 27.63 1.40
N ASN A 300 12.06 28.18 2.31
CA ASN A 300 13.04 27.39 3.05
C ASN A 300 13.06 27.89 4.51
N VAL A 301 12.43 27.13 5.39
CA VAL A 301 12.23 27.49 6.80
C VAL A 301 12.39 26.24 7.67
N ALA A 302 12.44 26.43 8.99
CA ALA A 302 12.44 25.33 9.93
C ALA A 302 11.41 25.57 11.03
N ILE A 303 10.78 24.52 11.51
CA ILE A 303 9.94 24.59 12.69
C ILE A 303 10.85 24.79 13.90
N THR A 304 10.67 25.93 14.58
CA THR A 304 11.39 26.27 15.80
C THR A 304 10.50 26.02 17.01
N GLY A 305 11.03 25.41 18.06
CA GLY A 305 10.30 25.10 19.27
C GLY A 305 11.27 24.73 20.40
N ASP A 306 10.70 24.35 21.54
CA ASP A 306 11.41 23.87 22.72
C ASP A 306 12.15 22.53 22.49
N ARG A 307 11.79 21.83 21.42
CA ARG A 307 12.40 20.56 21.00
C ARG A 307 12.55 20.51 19.49
N VAL A 308 13.57 19.81 19.02
CA VAL A 308 13.71 19.43 17.63
C VAL A 308 12.79 18.22 17.39
N ASN A 309 11.75 18.41 16.61
CA ASN A 309 10.81 17.36 16.23
C ASN A 309 11.08 16.93 14.79
N GLU A 310 11.15 15.63 14.57
CA GLU A 310 11.28 15.04 13.22
C GLU A 310 9.94 15.15 12.48
N ILE A 311 9.93 15.86 11.36
CA ILE A 311 8.75 15.88 10.48
C ILE A 311 8.65 14.52 9.79
N ARG A 312 7.50 13.86 9.94
CA ARG A 312 7.24 12.52 9.41
C ARG A 312 6.32 12.54 8.22
N HIS A 313 5.26 13.36 8.28
CA HIS A 313 4.24 13.40 7.23
C HIS A 313 3.72 14.81 7.03
N PHE A 314 3.38 15.11 5.78
CA PHE A 314 2.51 16.21 5.40
C PHE A 314 1.16 15.64 4.93
N VAL A 315 0.08 16.31 5.28
CA VAL A 315 -1.26 16.01 4.77
C VAL A 315 -1.87 17.29 4.22
N SER A 316 -2.12 17.29 2.93
CA SER A 316 -2.81 18.39 2.25
C SER A 316 -4.32 18.24 2.49
N SER A 317 -4.91 19.21 3.15
CA SER A 317 -6.35 19.34 3.30
C SER A 317 -6.74 20.82 3.20
N ARG A 318 -7.70 21.31 3.98
CA ARG A 318 -7.99 22.76 4.06
C ARG A 318 -6.73 23.60 4.32
N ASN A 319 -5.86 23.10 5.20
CA ASN A 319 -4.55 23.66 5.51
C ASN A 319 -3.49 22.57 5.29
N LEU A 320 -2.23 22.94 5.11
CA LEU A 320 -1.15 21.96 5.18
C LEU A 320 -0.95 21.55 6.64
N GLN A 321 -1.27 20.29 6.94
CA GLN A 321 -1.05 19.67 8.24
C GLN A 321 0.35 19.05 8.28
N ILE A 322 1.03 19.18 9.41
CA ILE A 322 2.40 18.69 9.60
C ILE A 322 2.41 17.79 10.83
N PHE A 323 2.70 16.52 10.61
CA PHE A 323 2.81 15.52 11.65
C PHE A 323 4.29 15.26 11.95
N THR A 324 4.67 15.52 13.21
CA THR A 324 6.03 15.26 13.68
C THR A 324 6.06 14.13 14.69
N ASP A 325 7.24 13.72 15.10
CA ASP A 325 7.41 12.70 16.13
C ASP A 325 7.06 13.19 17.56
N GLY A 326 6.79 14.47 17.75
CA GLY A 326 6.51 15.05 19.07
C GLY A 326 5.24 15.91 19.14
N SER A 327 4.75 16.40 18.02
CA SER A 327 3.60 17.32 17.99
C SER A 327 2.97 17.38 16.60
N GLU A 328 1.74 17.87 16.54
CA GLU A 328 1.04 18.16 15.30
C GLU A 328 0.94 19.68 15.12
N TYR A 329 1.24 20.13 13.90
CA TYR A 329 1.19 21.53 13.48
C TYR A 329 0.30 21.68 12.25
N PHE A 330 -0.07 22.91 11.95
CA PHE A 330 -0.58 23.29 10.64
C PHE A 330 -0.06 24.67 10.23
N ILE A 331 -0.14 24.94 8.94
CA ILE A 331 0.17 26.27 8.39
C ILE A 331 -1.15 26.99 8.22
N PRO A 332 -1.43 28.06 8.98
CA PRO A 332 -2.65 28.84 8.83
C PRO A 332 -2.62 29.66 7.54
N VAL A 333 -3.76 29.80 6.89
CA VAL A 333 -3.99 30.74 5.80
C VAL A 333 -4.98 31.81 6.25
N SER A 334 -4.76 33.07 5.87
CA SER A 334 -5.60 34.19 6.28
C SER A 334 -7.02 34.14 5.71
N SER A 335 -7.18 33.46 4.57
CA SER A 335 -8.46 33.12 3.94
C SER A 335 -8.30 31.86 3.11
N GLN A 336 -9.41 31.21 2.71
CA GLN A 336 -9.37 30.01 1.87
C GLN A 336 -8.70 30.24 0.48
N SER A 337 -8.60 31.48 0.06
CA SER A 337 -7.95 31.87 -1.19
C SER A 337 -6.54 32.46 -1.01
N ALA A 338 -6.04 32.55 0.22
CA ALA A 338 -4.72 33.09 0.47
C ALA A 338 -3.65 32.00 0.30
N ALA A 339 -2.70 32.23 -0.62
CA ALA A 339 -1.56 31.35 -0.81
C ALA A 339 -0.58 31.45 0.37
N ILE A 340 0.10 30.33 0.65
CA ILE A 340 1.23 30.32 1.58
C ILE A 340 2.44 30.97 0.87
N THR A 341 3.00 32.01 1.50
CA THR A 341 4.11 32.77 0.92
C THR A 341 5.35 32.71 1.81
N PRO A 342 6.57 32.96 1.28
CA PRO A 342 7.79 32.99 2.09
C PRO A 342 7.73 33.95 3.26
N SER A 343 7.01 35.07 3.13
CA SER A 343 6.89 36.12 4.15
C SER A 343 5.75 35.91 5.14
N SER A 344 4.76 35.07 4.83
CA SER A 344 3.56 34.86 5.67
C SER A 344 3.52 33.49 6.35
N ILE A 345 4.43 32.58 6.02
CA ILE A 345 4.43 31.22 6.57
C ILE A 345 4.62 31.24 8.10
N ALA A 346 3.74 30.54 8.80
CA ALA A 346 3.84 30.33 10.24
C ALA A 346 3.44 28.88 10.56
N PHE A 347 4.04 28.33 11.60
CA PHE A 347 3.73 26.99 12.10
C PHE A 347 3.02 27.09 13.43
N LEU A 348 1.75 26.70 13.47
CA LEU A 348 0.97 26.69 14.71
C LEU A 348 0.89 25.28 15.28
N ARG A 349 1.52 25.08 16.44
CA ARG A 349 1.41 23.84 17.20
C ARG A 349 0.00 23.69 17.74
N GLN A 350 -0.61 22.53 17.56
CA GLN A 350 -1.96 22.24 18.00
C GLN A 350 -1.99 21.24 19.14
N THR A 351 -1.33 20.11 18.97
CA THR A 351 -1.38 19.00 19.92
C THR A 351 0.01 18.40 20.16
N PRO A 352 0.27 17.81 21.36
CA PRO A 352 1.59 17.29 21.74
C PRO A 352 1.69 15.76 21.70
N TYR A 353 0.98 15.08 20.80
CA TYR A 353 0.91 13.61 20.83
C TYR A 353 1.98 12.93 20.00
N GLY A 354 2.41 13.55 18.91
CA GLY A 354 3.32 12.97 17.93
C GLY A 354 2.69 11.84 17.12
N CYS A 355 3.15 11.70 15.89
CA CYS A 355 2.72 10.68 14.93
C CYS A 355 3.77 9.57 14.83
N ASN A 356 3.36 8.32 14.55
CA ASN A 356 4.27 7.24 14.19
C ASN A 356 4.69 7.33 12.70
N ARG A 357 5.34 6.30 12.16
CA ARG A 357 5.82 6.30 10.76
C ARG A 357 4.77 5.87 9.73
N ALA A 358 3.61 5.34 10.16
CA ALA A 358 2.50 5.05 9.24
C ALA A 358 1.86 6.36 8.77
N SER A 359 1.70 6.51 7.46
CA SER A 359 1.14 7.74 6.86
C SER A 359 -0.29 7.96 7.35
N PRO A 360 -0.63 9.16 7.85
CA PRO A 360 -2.00 9.51 8.17
C PRO A 360 -2.92 9.37 6.96
N VAL A 361 -4.21 9.12 7.21
CA VAL A 361 -5.23 8.99 6.17
C VAL A 361 -6.39 9.95 6.40
N PRO A 362 -6.94 10.58 5.34
CA PRO A 362 -8.16 11.36 5.47
C PRO A 362 -9.34 10.41 5.75
N PHE A 363 -10.26 10.83 6.63
CA PHE A 363 -11.45 10.07 6.97
C PHE A 363 -12.55 11.01 7.46
N ASP A 364 -13.68 11.06 6.77
CA ASP A 364 -14.87 11.82 7.16
C ASP A 364 -14.57 13.27 7.58
N GLY A 365 -13.83 14.01 6.73
CA GLY A 365 -13.45 15.41 6.97
C GLY A 365 -12.38 15.65 8.02
N ALA A 366 -11.84 14.60 8.63
CA ALA A 366 -10.71 14.63 9.55
C ALA A 366 -9.50 13.90 8.97
N THR A 367 -8.39 13.89 9.71
CA THR A 367 -7.22 13.07 9.43
C THR A 367 -7.02 12.08 10.57
N LEU A 368 -7.00 10.79 10.28
CA LEU A 368 -6.66 9.75 11.25
C LEU A 368 -5.16 9.48 11.21
N PHE A 369 -4.55 9.42 12.39
CA PHE A 369 -3.13 9.09 12.53
C PHE A 369 -2.88 8.19 13.74
N THR A 370 -1.84 7.40 13.68
CA THR A 370 -1.37 6.62 14.84
C THR A 370 -0.46 7.50 15.71
N GLN A 371 -0.80 7.61 16.99
CA GLN A 371 0.06 8.30 17.97
C GLN A 371 1.46 7.67 18.02
N LYS A 372 2.49 8.46 18.34
CA LYS A 372 3.91 8.04 18.38
C LYS A 372 4.16 6.70 19.08
N ASN A 373 3.46 6.43 20.17
CA ASN A 373 3.62 5.19 20.95
C ASN A 373 3.01 3.94 20.27
N GLY A 374 2.31 4.09 19.16
CA GLY A 374 1.69 2.99 18.41
C GLY A 374 0.47 2.36 19.08
N LYS A 375 -0.09 2.95 20.15
CA LYS A 375 -1.16 2.34 20.96
C LYS A 375 -2.50 3.08 20.89
N ALA A 376 -2.58 4.13 20.09
CA ALA A 376 -3.82 4.88 19.90
C ALA A 376 -3.94 5.41 18.48
N ILE A 377 -5.12 5.34 17.93
CA ILE A 377 -5.52 6.07 16.72
C ILE A 377 -6.21 7.35 17.16
N ARG A 378 -5.74 8.46 16.58
CA ARG A 378 -6.27 9.78 16.83
C ARG A 378 -6.88 10.38 15.59
N GLU A 379 -7.93 11.12 15.81
CA GLU A 379 -8.56 11.98 14.84
C GLU A 379 -8.02 13.40 14.99
N TYR A 380 -7.64 14.04 13.89
CA TYR A 380 -7.20 15.43 13.82
C TYR A 380 -8.18 16.20 12.96
N ILE A 381 -9.03 17.00 13.59
CA ILE A 381 -10.15 17.69 12.96
C ILE A 381 -10.10 19.19 13.24
N PHE A 382 -10.40 20.00 12.23
CA PHE A 382 -10.48 21.45 12.38
C PHE A 382 -11.80 21.87 13.01
N SER A 383 -11.71 22.74 14.01
CA SER A 383 -12.87 23.38 14.65
C SER A 383 -13.01 24.82 14.17
N ASP A 384 -14.06 25.12 13.41
CA ASP A 384 -14.30 26.49 12.93
C ASP A 384 -14.57 27.48 14.07
N VAL A 385 -15.11 27.02 15.19
CA VAL A 385 -15.39 27.87 16.36
C VAL A 385 -14.09 28.28 17.05
N GLU A 386 -13.14 27.35 17.16
CA GLU A 386 -11.85 27.60 17.83
C GLU A 386 -10.78 28.09 16.88
N GLN A 387 -11.00 28.01 15.57
CA GLN A 387 -10.00 28.24 14.51
C GLN A 387 -8.72 27.44 14.76
N ALA A 388 -8.88 26.22 15.25
CA ALA A 388 -7.81 25.33 15.69
C ALA A 388 -8.13 23.86 15.37
N TYR A 389 -7.07 23.05 15.26
CA TYR A 389 -7.23 21.60 15.15
C TYR A 389 -7.29 20.97 16.56
N ARG A 390 -8.20 20.05 16.72
CA ARG A 390 -8.31 19.18 17.90
C ARG A 390 -7.87 17.77 17.56
N SER A 391 -7.33 17.07 18.56
CA SER A 391 -7.01 15.66 18.43
C SER A 391 -7.71 14.83 19.51
N THR A 392 -8.57 13.92 19.09
CA THR A 392 -9.30 12.99 19.95
C THR A 392 -8.88 11.55 19.65
N ALA A 393 -8.66 10.73 20.67
CA ALA A 393 -8.36 9.32 20.47
C ALA A 393 -9.66 8.55 20.17
N VAL A 394 -9.87 8.15 18.93
CA VAL A 394 -11.05 7.39 18.49
C VAL A 394 -11.00 5.91 18.90
N SER A 395 -9.82 5.40 19.23
CA SER A 395 -9.62 4.01 19.68
C SER A 395 -9.71 3.80 21.20
N VAL A 396 -10.19 4.78 21.98
CA VAL A 396 -10.22 4.70 23.46
C VAL A 396 -10.96 3.46 23.96
N LEU A 397 -12.13 3.17 23.41
CA LEU A 397 -12.96 2.04 23.83
C LEU A 397 -12.42 0.67 23.34
N ALA A 398 -11.56 0.68 22.34
CA ALA A 398 -11.00 -0.51 21.71
C ALA A 398 -9.45 -0.44 21.61
N SER A 399 -8.80 0.20 22.57
CA SER A 399 -7.35 0.46 22.54
C SER A 399 -6.50 -0.80 22.48
N HIS A 400 -7.00 -1.93 22.95
CA HIS A 400 -6.33 -3.23 22.89
C HIS A 400 -6.18 -3.77 21.45
N LEU A 401 -6.97 -3.27 20.48
CA LEU A 401 -6.87 -3.67 19.06
C LEU A 401 -5.74 -2.96 18.32
N ILE A 402 -5.16 -1.91 18.90
CA ILE A 402 -4.13 -1.09 18.27
C ILE A 402 -2.76 -1.53 18.80
N ASP A 403 -1.93 -2.05 17.89
CA ASP A 403 -0.60 -2.54 18.22
C ASP A 403 0.44 -2.14 17.17
N THR A 404 0.90 -0.90 17.27
CA THR A 404 1.93 -0.33 16.40
C THR A 404 1.60 -0.49 14.90
N PRO A 405 0.52 0.14 14.41
CA PRO A 405 0.20 0.11 12.99
C PRO A 405 1.36 0.61 12.13
N LYS A 406 1.68 -0.13 11.05
CA LYS A 406 2.74 0.20 10.08
C LYS A 406 2.22 0.77 8.77
N GLN A 407 0.94 0.61 8.48
CA GLN A 407 0.29 1.14 7.28
C GLN A 407 -1.20 1.36 7.53
N HIS A 408 -1.74 2.39 6.92
CA HIS A 408 -3.17 2.72 6.96
C HIS A 408 -3.73 2.74 5.55
N ALA A 409 -5.02 2.39 5.43
CA ALA A 409 -5.80 2.54 4.21
C ALA A 409 -7.24 2.95 4.58
N MET A 410 -7.94 3.59 3.66
CA MET A 410 -9.32 3.99 3.82
C MET A 410 -10.08 3.67 2.54
N ILE A 411 -11.27 3.12 2.67
CA ILE A 411 -12.22 2.97 1.58
C ILE A 411 -13.46 3.82 1.88
N THR A 412 -13.98 4.45 0.84
CA THR A 412 -15.35 4.99 0.81
C THR A 412 -16.26 3.87 0.33
N GLY A 413 -17.47 3.79 0.85
CA GLY A 413 -18.39 2.75 0.44
C GLY A 413 -18.66 2.72 -1.07
N ASN A 414 -19.16 1.60 -1.56
CA ASN A 414 -19.63 1.40 -2.93
C ASN A 414 -21.15 1.20 -2.97
N ALA A 415 -21.71 0.95 -4.16
CA ALA A 415 -23.17 0.79 -4.32
C ALA A 415 -23.76 -0.41 -3.55
N GLU A 416 -22.96 -1.46 -3.29
CA GLU A 416 -23.39 -2.66 -2.55
C GLU A 416 -23.09 -2.55 -1.05
N LYS A 417 -22.04 -1.81 -0.68
CA LYS A 417 -21.56 -1.61 0.70
C LYS A 417 -21.23 -0.14 0.89
N PRO A 418 -22.22 0.66 1.32
CA PRO A 418 -22.06 2.11 1.43
C PRO A 418 -21.18 2.56 2.61
N GLU A 419 -20.84 1.65 3.52
CA GLU A 419 -20.12 1.97 4.74
C GLU A 419 -18.66 2.37 4.47
N GLN A 420 -18.19 3.35 5.22
CA GLN A 420 -16.80 3.82 5.17
C GLN A 420 -15.95 3.13 6.23
N PHE A 421 -14.76 2.70 5.85
CA PHE A 421 -13.83 2.03 6.76
C PHE A 421 -12.43 2.59 6.68
N ALA A 422 -11.80 2.73 7.84
CA ALA A 422 -10.36 2.92 7.96
C ALA A 422 -9.70 1.64 8.49
N PHE A 423 -8.64 1.22 7.85
CA PHE A 423 -7.89 -0.01 8.15
C PHE A 423 -6.50 0.34 8.66
N PHE A 424 -6.10 -0.32 9.74
CA PHE A 424 -4.82 -0.11 10.42
C PHE A 424 -4.10 -1.46 10.51
N LEU A 425 -3.06 -1.64 9.71
CA LEU A 425 -2.27 -2.87 9.69
C LEU A 425 -1.29 -2.89 10.86
N ASN A 426 -1.56 -3.71 11.86
CA ASN A 426 -0.72 -3.86 13.03
C ASN A 426 0.59 -4.60 12.73
N SER A 427 1.67 -4.17 13.36
CA SER A 427 3.00 -4.80 13.31
C SER A 427 3.55 -5.20 14.68
N GLY A 428 2.92 -4.79 15.77
CA GLY A 428 3.30 -5.19 17.11
C GLY A 428 3.03 -6.69 17.37
N SER A 429 3.78 -7.27 18.30
CA SER A 429 3.81 -8.72 18.54
C SER A 429 2.47 -9.35 18.94
N THR A 430 1.55 -8.56 19.53
CA THR A 430 0.24 -9.05 19.96
C THR A 430 -0.72 -9.24 18.78
N HIS A 431 -0.65 -8.34 17.81
CA HIS A 431 -1.58 -8.31 16.67
C HIS A 431 -0.85 -8.20 15.32
N GLU A 432 0.37 -8.73 15.23
CA GLU A 432 1.16 -8.70 14.01
C GLU A 432 0.40 -9.31 12.83
N GLY A 433 0.29 -8.51 11.75
CA GLY A 433 -0.38 -8.94 10.52
C GLY A 433 -1.90 -9.01 10.61
N LYS A 434 -2.51 -8.36 11.60
CA LYS A 434 -3.96 -8.21 11.73
C LYS A 434 -4.38 -6.79 11.42
N LEU A 435 -5.59 -6.61 10.90
CA LEU A 435 -6.16 -5.30 10.59
C LEU A 435 -7.10 -4.88 11.71
N ALA A 436 -6.77 -3.81 12.44
CA ALA A 436 -7.77 -3.10 13.21
C ALA A 436 -8.60 -2.26 12.24
N VAL A 437 -9.92 -2.41 12.31
CA VAL A 437 -10.86 -1.81 11.36
C VAL A 437 -11.80 -0.88 12.11
N PHE A 438 -11.83 0.36 11.68
CA PHE A 438 -12.67 1.41 12.25
C PHE A 438 -13.79 1.77 11.28
N HIS A 439 -15.00 1.74 11.77
CA HIS A 439 -16.19 2.22 11.09
C HIS A 439 -16.81 3.36 11.88
N SER A 440 -17.19 4.43 11.20
CA SER A 440 -17.83 5.58 11.86
C SER A 440 -18.83 6.25 10.93
N VAL A 441 -20.04 6.48 11.48
CA VAL A 441 -21.08 7.32 10.89
C VAL A 441 -21.45 8.38 11.91
N ARG A 442 -20.89 9.59 11.77
CA ARG A 442 -21.00 10.66 12.77
C ARG A 442 -22.45 11.04 13.08
N ASN A 443 -23.29 11.13 12.04
CA ASN A 443 -24.70 11.53 12.19
C ASN A 443 -25.48 10.53 13.02
N GLU A 444 -25.18 9.24 12.88
CA GLU A 444 -25.85 8.14 13.61
C GLU A 444 -25.13 7.79 14.92
N LYS A 445 -24.04 8.47 15.24
CA LYS A 445 -23.19 8.22 16.43
C LYS A 445 -22.66 6.78 16.50
N ILE A 446 -22.43 6.18 15.34
CA ILE A 446 -21.74 4.89 15.22
C ILE A 446 -20.24 5.16 15.21
N ALA A 447 -19.50 4.43 16.03
CA ALA A 447 -18.05 4.48 16.08
C ALA A 447 -17.53 3.15 16.63
N GLY A 448 -17.45 2.16 15.78
CA GLY A 448 -17.15 0.78 16.15
C GLY A 448 -15.81 0.29 15.61
N TRP A 449 -15.20 -0.60 16.37
CA TRP A 449 -13.95 -1.26 16.01
C TRP A 449 -14.13 -2.76 15.88
N THR A 450 -13.50 -3.33 14.86
CA THR A 450 -13.40 -4.79 14.69
C THR A 450 -11.95 -5.16 14.35
N MET A 451 -11.64 -6.45 14.38
CA MET A 451 -10.34 -6.96 13.95
C MET A 451 -10.52 -7.97 12.82
N TYR A 452 -9.80 -7.78 11.70
CA TYR A 452 -9.73 -8.78 10.65
C TYR A 452 -8.47 -9.61 10.78
N GLU A 453 -8.65 -10.91 10.68
CA GLU A 453 -7.59 -11.91 10.73
C GLU A 453 -7.79 -12.86 9.55
N THR A 454 -6.71 -13.37 8.97
CA THR A 454 -6.73 -14.45 8.00
C THR A 454 -6.57 -15.80 8.71
N GLN A 455 -6.39 -16.90 7.99
CA GLN A 455 -6.22 -18.20 8.64
C GLN A 455 -4.99 -18.22 9.57
N THR A 456 -5.00 -19.16 10.51
CA THR A 456 -3.90 -19.30 11.48
C THR A 456 -2.56 -19.57 10.76
N GLY A 457 -1.56 -18.78 11.10
CA GLY A 457 -0.21 -18.85 10.50
C GLY A 457 0.03 -17.82 9.41
N ASP A 458 -1.01 -17.33 8.75
CA ASP A 458 -0.92 -16.30 7.73
C ASP A 458 -1.04 -14.89 8.33
N LYS A 459 -0.57 -13.87 7.58
CA LYS A 459 -0.55 -12.48 8.04
C LYS A 459 -0.82 -11.52 6.89
N PHE A 460 -1.65 -10.54 7.11
CA PHE A 460 -1.67 -9.37 6.23
C PHE A 460 -0.33 -8.65 6.36
N ASP A 461 0.32 -8.36 5.25
CA ASP A 461 1.67 -7.76 5.24
C ASP A 461 1.69 -6.32 4.73
N SER A 462 0.84 -5.98 3.77
CA SER A 462 0.64 -4.62 3.29
C SER A 462 -0.81 -4.41 2.87
N ILE A 463 -1.29 -3.17 2.97
CA ILE A 463 -2.65 -2.78 2.56
C ILE A 463 -2.60 -1.50 1.73
N THR A 464 -3.51 -1.38 0.78
CA THR A 464 -3.75 -0.13 0.05
C THR A 464 -5.15 -0.11 -0.52
N ALA A 465 -5.68 1.09 -0.73
CA ALA A 465 -6.97 1.26 -1.36
C ALA A 465 -6.81 1.95 -2.72
N ILE A 466 -7.55 1.51 -3.71
CA ILE A 466 -7.74 2.19 -4.98
C ILE A 466 -9.23 2.35 -5.18
N ASN A 467 -9.69 3.59 -5.25
CA ASN A 467 -11.12 3.92 -5.26
C ASN A 467 -11.82 3.25 -4.06
N GLU A 468 -12.82 2.42 -4.32
CA GLU A 468 -13.62 1.71 -3.30
C GLU A 468 -13.05 0.32 -2.95
N ASN A 469 -11.92 -0.07 -3.54
CA ASN A 469 -11.38 -1.42 -3.43
C ASN A 469 -10.17 -1.47 -2.50
N LEU A 470 -10.19 -2.39 -1.54
CA LEU A 470 -9.07 -2.67 -0.65
C LEU A 470 -8.23 -3.84 -1.20
N TYR A 471 -6.96 -3.57 -1.44
CA TYR A 471 -5.96 -4.57 -1.85
C TYR A 471 -5.02 -4.86 -0.70
N VAL A 472 -4.62 -6.11 -0.58
CA VAL A 472 -3.72 -6.57 0.47
C VAL A 472 -2.63 -7.45 -0.09
N SER A 473 -1.43 -7.32 0.45
CA SER A 473 -0.42 -8.36 0.36
C SER A 473 -0.58 -9.26 1.58
N VAL A 474 -0.63 -10.56 1.36
CA VAL A 474 -0.74 -11.55 2.43
C VAL A 474 0.50 -12.44 2.42
N LYS A 475 1.15 -12.54 3.57
CA LYS A 475 2.19 -13.52 3.83
C LYS A 475 1.53 -14.83 4.17
N ARG A 476 1.68 -15.84 3.31
CA ARG A 476 1.08 -17.16 3.48
C ARG A 476 2.14 -18.21 3.73
N THR A 477 1.79 -19.13 4.61
CA THR A 477 2.62 -20.30 4.90
C THR A 477 2.07 -21.47 4.10
N VAL A 478 2.85 -21.93 3.14
CA VAL A 478 2.54 -23.07 2.27
C VAL A 478 3.58 -24.18 2.49
N PRO A 479 3.33 -25.43 2.06
CA PRO A 479 4.25 -26.54 2.27
C PRO A 479 5.70 -26.30 1.80
N SER A 480 5.92 -25.53 0.73
CA SER A 480 7.26 -25.18 0.25
C SER A 480 7.95 -24.05 1.05
N GLY A 481 7.22 -23.36 1.94
CA GLY A 481 7.76 -22.27 2.74
C GLY A 481 6.82 -21.07 2.87
N THR A 482 7.35 -19.88 2.64
CA THR A 482 6.58 -18.63 2.70
C THR A 482 6.42 -18.06 1.30
N ILE A 483 5.20 -17.72 0.93
CA ILE A 483 4.87 -16.95 -0.27
C ILE A 483 4.17 -15.64 0.10
N TYR A 484 4.17 -14.69 -0.81
CA TYR A 484 3.42 -13.44 -0.70
C TYR A 484 2.40 -13.38 -1.84
N THR A 485 1.14 -13.15 -1.50
CA THR A 485 0.05 -13.05 -2.48
C THR A 485 -0.49 -11.63 -2.52
N LEU A 486 -0.85 -11.17 -3.70
CA LEU A 486 -1.67 -9.98 -3.91
C LEU A 486 -3.12 -10.44 -3.94
N GLU A 487 -3.93 -9.90 -3.06
CA GLU A 487 -5.34 -10.22 -2.94
C GLU A 487 -6.19 -8.96 -2.88
N LYS A 488 -7.42 -9.04 -3.32
CA LYS A 488 -8.44 -7.98 -3.22
C LYS A 488 -9.56 -8.44 -2.31
N PHE A 489 -10.01 -7.61 -1.38
CA PHE A 489 -11.25 -7.87 -0.67
C PHE A 489 -12.42 -7.89 -1.65
N ALA A 490 -13.28 -8.89 -1.50
CA ALA A 490 -14.40 -9.10 -2.41
C ALA A 490 -15.45 -7.98 -2.29
N ASP A 491 -16.01 -7.60 -3.43
CA ASP A 491 -17.08 -6.61 -3.48
C ASP A 491 -18.41 -7.21 -3.04
N THR A 492 -18.57 -8.54 -3.21
CA THR A 492 -19.82 -9.26 -2.95
C THR A 492 -19.67 -10.30 -1.84
N ASP A 493 -20.77 -10.65 -1.18
CA ASP A 493 -20.83 -11.68 -0.13
C ASP A 493 -20.80 -13.12 -0.68
N ALA A 494 -20.83 -13.27 -2.02
CA ALA A 494 -20.73 -14.58 -2.66
C ALA A 494 -19.36 -15.22 -2.50
N ILE A 495 -18.32 -14.44 -2.14
CA ILE A 495 -16.97 -14.92 -1.89
C ILE A 495 -16.76 -15.03 -0.39
N THR A 496 -16.65 -16.26 0.10
CA THR A 496 -16.62 -16.58 1.53
C THR A 496 -15.28 -17.14 2.02
N LEU A 497 -14.30 -17.32 1.13
CA LEU A 497 -12.99 -17.90 1.42
C LEU A 497 -11.88 -16.91 1.05
N ASP A 498 -10.86 -16.79 1.89
CA ASP A 498 -9.67 -15.96 1.62
C ASP A 498 -8.79 -16.61 0.55
N CYS A 499 -8.06 -15.77 -0.21
CA CYS A 499 -7.26 -16.20 -1.37
C CYS A 499 -8.08 -16.97 -2.39
N SER A 500 -9.35 -16.61 -2.56
CA SER A 500 -10.31 -17.38 -3.33
C SER A 500 -9.95 -17.42 -4.83
N THR A 501 -10.01 -18.63 -5.41
CA THR A 501 -9.92 -18.84 -6.85
C THR A 501 -11.03 -19.76 -7.33
N THR A 502 -11.34 -19.71 -8.61
CA THR A 502 -12.25 -20.69 -9.25
C THR A 502 -11.46 -21.88 -9.79
N THR A 503 -12.06 -23.06 -9.70
CA THR A 503 -11.48 -24.28 -10.25
C THR A 503 -11.96 -24.54 -11.67
N THR A 504 -11.25 -25.42 -12.39
CA THR A 504 -11.68 -26.00 -13.65
C THR A 504 -11.80 -27.51 -13.54
N VAL A 505 -12.78 -28.09 -14.22
CA VAL A 505 -12.92 -29.56 -14.28
C VAL A 505 -11.71 -30.13 -15.01
N PHE A 506 -11.07 -31.13 -14.40
CA PHE A 506 -9.92 -31.81 -15.02
C PHE A 506 -10.37 -32.74 -16.13
N GLN A 507 -9.87 -32.56 -17.34
CA GLN A 507 -10.32 -33.27 -18.53
C GLN A 507 -9.84 -34.74 -18.63
N LYS A 508 -8.98 -35.17 -17.71
CA LYS A 508 -8.48 -36.55 -17.63
C LYS A 508 -7.74 -37.04 -18.90
N GLY A 509 -7.07 -36.13 -19.60
CA GLY A 509 -6.37 -36.39 -20.87
C GLY A 509 -6.98 -35.63 -22.03
N THR A 510 -6.89 -36.20 -23.20
CA THR A 510 -7.52 -35.70 -24.45
C THR A 510 -8.51 -36.75 -24.96
N PRO A 511 -9.64 -36.97 -24.27
CA PRO A 511 -10.53 -38.06 -24.63
C PRO A 511 -11.22 -37.80 -25.97
N LEU A 512 -11.30 -38.84 -26.77
CA LEU A 512 -11.88 -38.84 -28.10
C LEU A 512 -12.87 -40.01 -28.24
N VAL A 513 -13.80 -39.87 -29.18
CA VAL A 513 -14.67 -40.96 -29.61
C VAL A 513 -13.83 -41.96 -30.39
N ASN A 514 -13.89 -43.24 -30.04
CA ASN A 514 -13.15 -44.31 -30.67
C ASN A 514 -14.08 -45.12 -31.58
N GLY A 515 -14.06 -44.82 -32.87
CA GLY A 515 -14.89 -45.41 -33.89
C GLY A 515 -16.13 -44.60 -34.28
N ALA A 516 -16.41 -44.60 -35.59
CA ALA A 516 -17.57 -43.90 -36.15
C ALA A 516 -18.88 -44.71 -36.00
N SER A 517 -20.00 -44.06 -36.33
CA SER A 517 -21.34 -44.68 -36.43
C SER A 517 -21.89 -45.27 -35.10
N GLN A 518 -21.45 -44.77 -33.98
CA GLN A 518 -21.97 -45.19 -32.66
C GLN A 518 -23.33 -44.56 -32.39
N THR A 519 -24.24 -45.35 -31.83
CA THR A 519 -25.62 -44.93 -31.53
C THR A 519 -26.11 -45.59 -30.22
N GLY A 520 -27.22 -45.11 -29.67
CA GLY A 520 -27.80 -45.65 -28.43
C GLY A 520 -27.15 -45.09 -27.15
N THR A 521 -27.16 -45.86 -26.11
CA THR A 521 -26.72 -45.47 -24.76
C THR A 521 -25.29 -45.91 -24.43
N THR A 522 -24.50 -46.36 -25.38
CA THR A 522 -23.11 -46.75 -25.18
C THR A 522 -22.19 -46.05 -26.20
N ILE A 523 -20.99 -45.72 -25.73
CA ILE A 523 -19.97 -45.10 -26.58
C ILE A 523 -18.58 -45.62 -26.22
N ASN A 524 -17.81 -46.01 -27.26
CA ASN A 524 -16.40 -46.31 -27.10
C ASN A 524 -15.58 -45.05 -27.18
N VAL A 525 -14.65 -44.90 -26.28
CA VAL A 525 -13.80 -43.73 -26.15
C VAL A 525 -12.35 -44.13 -25.85
N ASP A 526 -11.41 -43.30 -26.22
CA ASP A 526 -10.00 -43.44 -25.90
C ASP A 526 -9.38 -42.10 -25.45
N GLY A 527 -8.06 -42.05 -25.27
CA GLY A 527 -7.34 -40.82 -24.90
C GLY A 527 -7.48 -40.39 -23.44
N PHE A 528 -8.20 -41.11 -22.59
CA PHE A 528 -8.23 -40.87 -21.16
C PHE A 528 -6.91 -41.30 -20.48
N THR A 529 -6.24 -40.36 -19.79
CA THR A 529 -5.07 -40.66 -18.93
C THR A 529 -5.46 -41.09 -17.53
N THR A 530 -6.69 -40.78 -17.11
CA THR A 530 -7.30 -41.20 -15.86
C THR A 530 -8.71 -41.68 -16.17
N THR A 531 -9.07 -42.89 -15.74
CA THR A 531 -10.39 -43.49 -16.01
C THR A 531 -11.52 -42.54 -15.59
N PRO A 532 -12.50 -42.26 -16.47
CA PRO A 532 -13.69 -41.51 -16.11
C PRO A 532 -14.51 -42.26 -15.05
N GLN A 533 -15.32 -41.54 -14.30
CA GLN A 533 -16.11 -42.11 -13.18
C GLN A 533 -17.60 -42.04 -13.50
N VAL A 534 -18.34 -42.96 -12.91
CA VAL A 534 -19.81 -42.93 -12.92
C VAL A 534 -20.30 -41.64 -12.29
N GLN A 535 -21.37 -41.07 -12.82
CA GLN A 535 -21.96 -39.75 -12.54
C GLN A 535 -21.24 -38.56 -13.16
N GLU A 536 -20.03 -38.68 -13.68
CA GLU A 536 -19.44 -37.59 -14.47
C GLU A 536 -20.24 -37.36 -15.76
N SER A 537 -20.27 -36.10 -16.21
CA SER A 537 -20.99 -35.73 -17.43
C SER A 537 -20.05 -35.07 -18.43
N PHE A 538 -20.32 -35.32 -19.71
CA PHE A 538 -19.50 -34.79 -20.80
C PHE A 538 -20.34 -34.40 -22.03
N THR A 539 -19.75 -33.60 -22.91
CA THR A 539 -20.26 -33.26 -24.23
C THR A 539 -19.34 -33.85 -25.29
N ILE A 540 -19.87 -34.07 -26.50
CA ILE A 540 -19.13 -34.57 -27.66
C ILE A 540 -19.17 -33.52 -28.76
N ALA A 541 -18.02 -33.23 -29.36
CA ALA A 541 -17.95 -32.27 -30.46
C ALA A 541 -18.82 -32.74 -31.64
N GLY A 542 -19.68 -31.83 -32.13
CA GLY A 542 -20.60 -32.15 -33.24
C GLY A 542 -21.87 -32.95 -32.85
N VAL A 543 -22.06 -33.30 -31.58
CA VAL A 543 -23.26 -33.99 -31.08
C VAL A 543 -23.93 -33.13 -30.02
N THR A 544 -25.23 -32.87 -30.18
CA THR A 544 -26.00 -32.06 -29.22
C THR A 544 -26.29 -32.85 -27.94
N GLY A 545 -26.14 -32.23 -26.79
CA GLY A 545 -26.50 -32.80 -25.51
C GLY A 545 -25.32 -32.96 -24.54
N THR A 546 -25.66 -33.17 -23.28
CA THR A 546 -24.74 -33.57 -22.22
C THR A 546 -25.09 -34.97 -21.77
N TYR A 547 -24.12 -35.84 -21.67
CA TYR A 547 -24.28 -37.26 -21.37
C TYR A 547 -23.65 -37.58 -20.03
N THR A 548 -24.41 -38.27 -19.15
CA THR A 548 -23.92 -38.70 -17.84
C THR A 548 -23.52 -40.17 -17.89
N ILE A 549 -22.35 -40.47 -17.35
CA ILE A 549 -21.80 -41.82 -17.29
C ILE A 549 -22.53 -42.65 -16.21
N THR A 550 -23.16 -43.75 -16.58
CA THR A 550 -23.82 -44.67 -15.67
C THR A 550 -23.01 -45.95 -15.41
N ALA A 551 -22.12 -46.32 -16.36
CA ALA A 551 -21.13 -47.39 -16.15
C ALA A 551 -19.89 -47.16 -17.01
N VAL A 552 -18.75 -47.68 -16.56
CA VAL A 552 -17.48 -47.66 -17.26
C VAL A 552 -16.92 -49.05 -17.36
N THR A 553 -16.55 -49.49 -18.57
CA THR A 553 -15.90 -50.77 -18.80
C THR A 553 -14.60 -50.55 -19.56
N ASN A 554 -13.47 -50.96 -18.99
CA ASN A 554 -12.18 -50.88 -19.68
C ASN A 554 -12.14 -51.90 -20.80
N THR A 555 -11.68 -51.47 -22.02
CA THR A 555 -11.51 -52.31 -23.18
C THR A 555 -10.03 -52.35 -23.60
N ALA A 556 -9.68 -53.17 -24.57
CA ALA A 556 -8.29 -53.25 -25.06
C ALA A 556 -7.82 -51.96 -25.75
N SER A 557 -8.75 -51.12 -26.24
CA SER A 557 -8.48 -49.89 -27.02
C SER A 557 -8.99 -48.61 -26.35
N GLY A 558 -9.36 -48.66 -25.05
CA GLY A 558 -9.89 -47.49 -24.32
C GLY A 558 -10.97 -47.87 -23.32
N GLN A 559 -12.07 -47.15 -23.28
CA GLN A 559 -13.22 -47.40 -22.40
C GLN A 559 -14.53 -47.48 -23.20
N LEU A 560 -15.42 -48.36 -22.76
CA LEU A 560 -16.83 -48.35 -23.15
C LEU A 560 -17.61 -47.64 -22.03
N LEU A 561 -18.21 -46.49 -22.32
CA LEU A 561 -19.07 -45.76 -21.42
C LEU A 561 -20.54 -46.10 -21.66
N THR A 562 -21.29 -46.39 -20.62
CA THR A 562 -22.75 -46.46 -20.68
C THR A 562 -23.29 -45.09 -20.21
N LEU A 563 -24.28 -44.59 -20.91
CA LEU A 563 -24.82 -43.24 -20.76
C LEU A 563 -26.25 -43.29 -20.21
N ASP A 564 -26.66 -42.24 -19.52
CA ASP A 564 -28.01 -42.04 -18.98
C ASP A 564 -29.06 -41.86 -20.08
N THR A 565 -28.65 -41.29 -21.24
CA THR A 565 -29.50 -41.02 -22.42
C THR A 565 -28.83 -41.49 -23.69
N ALA A 566 -29.63 -41.77 -24.72
CA ALA A 566 -29.09 -42.12 -26.03
C ALA A 566 -28.44 -40.93 -26.71
N LEU A 567 -27.40 -41.20 -27.51
CA LEU A 567 -26.74 -40.18 -28.33
C LEU A 567 -27.74 -39.52 -29.28
N ALA A 568 -27.80 -38.20 -29.28
CA ALA A 568 -28.72 -37.41 -30.13
C ALA A 568 -28.43 -37.57 -31.63
N SER A 569 -27.17 -37.87 -31.96
CA SER A 569 -26.72 -38.22 -33.33
C SER A 569 -25.44 -39.05 -33.21
N SER A 570 -25.09 -39.74 -34.30
CA SER A 570 -23.85 -40.51 -34.35
C SER A 570 -22.63 -39.58 -34.38
N PRO A 571 -21.70 -39.68 -33.40
CA PRO A 571 -20.47 -38.89 -33.42
C PRO A 571 -19.53 -39.33 -34.55
N SER A 572 -18.70 -38.41 -34.99
CA SER A 572 -17.57 -38.74 -35.88
C SER A 572 -16.50 -39.50 -35.08
N ASP A 573 -15.74 -40.35 -35.77
CA ASP A 573 -14.53 -40.90 -35.18
C ASP A 573 -13.56 -39.78 -34.81
N ASN A 574 -12.88 -39.93 -33.66
CA ASN A 574 -11.99 -38.92 -33.08
C ASN A 574 -12.67 -37.57 -32.69
N ALA A 575 -14.01 -37.54 -32.57
CA ALA A 575 -14.70 -36.37 -32.03
C ALA A 575 -14.25 -36.11 -30.59
N ALA A 576 -13.89 -34.86 -30.28
CA ALA A 576 -13.41 -34.50 -28.96
C ALA A 576 -14.51 -34.62 -27.90
N ILE A 577 -14.15 -35.16 -26.73
CA ILE A 577 -15.00 -35.27 -25.55
C ILE A 577 -14.53 -34.24 -24.53
N THR A 578 -15.47 -33.48 -23.97
CA THR A 578 -15.19 -32.49 -22.94
C THR A 578 -16.00 -32.82 -21.69
N ILE A 579 -15.32 -33.13 -20.57
CA ILE A 579 -15.97 -33.34 -19.27
C ILE A 579 -16.49 -31.99 -18.79
N VAL A 580 -17.80 -31.91 -18.55
CA VAL A 580 -18.47 -30.68 -18.09
C VAL A 580 -18.78 -30.71 -16.59
N ASN A 581 -19.06 -31.91 -16.03
CA ASN A 581 -19.17 -32.13 -14.60
C ASN A 581 -18.23 -33.27 -14.19
N GLY A 582 -17.35 -33.01 -13.24
CA GLY A 582 -16.36 -33.99 -12.80
C GLY A 582 -16.12 -33.97 -11.29
N PHE A 583 -15.57 -35.05 -10.76
CA PHE A 583 -15.11 -35.11 -9.37
C PHE A 583 -13.74 -34.49 -9.19
N LEU A 584 -12.92 -34.48 -10.22
CA LEU A 584 -11.55 -34.01 -10.16
C LEU A 584 -11.47 -32.60 -10.73
N HIS A 585 -11.01 -31.66 -9.92
CA HIS A 585 -10.88 -30.27 -10.28
C HIS A 585 -9.44 -29.80 -10.16
N THR A 586 -8.97 -29.07 -11.18
CA THR A 586 -7.68 -28.36 -11.12
C THR A 586 -7.86 -27.06 -10.36
N VAL A 587 -6.97 -26.83 -9.38
CA VAL A 587 -6.91 -25.61 -8.59
C VAL A 587 -5.76 -24.72 -9.07
N ASN A 588 -5.77 -23.45 -8.64
CA ASN A 588 -4.69 -22.51 -8.94
C ASN A 588 -3.38 -22.97 -8.29
N SER A 589 -2.26 -22.73 -8.93
CA SER A 589 -0.93 -23.10 -8.45
C SER A 589 -0.48 -22.38 -7.17
N VAL A 590 -1.24 -21.39 -6.69
CA VAL A 590 -1.02 -20.76 -5.38
C VAL A 590 -1.26 -21.76 -4.23
N TYR A 591 -2.08 -22.80 -4.46
CA TYR A 591 -2.29 -23.88 -3.52
C TYR A 591 -1.34 -25.03 -3.85
N GLU A 592 -0.50 -25.38 -2.91
CA GLU A 592 0.53 -26.39 -3.09
C GLU A 592 0.06 -27.80 -2.66
N ASN A 593 0.82 -28.80 -3.07
CA ASN A 593 0.59 -30.19 -2.63
C ASN A 593 0.55 -30.27 -1.10
N THR A 594 -0.46 -30.93 -0.58
CA THR A 594 -0.83 -31.08 0.85
C THR A 594 -1.52 -29.89 1.50
N ASP A 595 -1.70 -28.74 0.81
CA ASP A 595 -2.52 -27.65 1.34
C ASP A 595 -3.95 -28.12 1.63
N LYS A 596 -4.49 -27.58 2.72
CA LYS A 596 -5.90 -27.77 3.10
C LYS A 596 -6.71 -26.58 2.60
N VAL A 597 -7.55 -26.81 1.61
CA VAL A 597 -8.44 -25.81 1.05
C VAL A 597 -9.89 -26.16 1.30
N PHE A 598 -10.71 -25.15 1.51
CA PHE A 598 -12.16 -25.32 1.53
C PHE A 598 -12.71 -25.10 0.13
N ALA A 599 -13.76 -25.83 -0.21
CA ALA A 599 -14.46 -25.68 -1.47
C ALA A 599 -15.92 -25.24 -1.25
N VAL A 600 -16.41 -24.36 -2.12
CA VAL A 600 -17.80 -23.90 -2.13
C VAL A 600 -18.32 -23.85 -3.57
N PHE A 601 -19.63 -24.12 -3.75
CA PHE A 601 -20.31 -23.98 -5.02
C PHE A 601 -21.66 -23.29 -4.79
N GLY A 602 -21.87 -22.16 -5.46
CA GLY A 602 -22.97 -21.25 -5.12
C GLY A 602 -22.85 -20.82 -3.64
N ASN A 603 -23.92 -20.98 -2.88
CA ASN A 603 -23.95 -20.67 -1.45
C ASN A 603 -23.68 -21.90 -0.56
N GLY A 604 -23.34 -23.06 -1.14
CA GLY A 604 -23.13 -24.34 -0.44
C GLY A 604 -21.67 -24.62 -0.19
N SER A 605 -21.31 -24.96 1.07
CA SER A 605 -19.99 -25.50 1.40
C SER A 605 -19.90 -26.95 0.98
N LEU A 606 -18.82 -27.32 0.29
CA LEU A 606 -18.52 -28.70 -0.10
C LEU A 606 -17.58 -29.38 0.92
N GLY A 607 -16.97 -28.62 1.82
CA GLY A 607 -16.06 -29.11 2.85
C GLY A 607 -14.58 -28.78 2.60
N GLU A 608 -13.72 -29.44 3.36
CA GLU A 608 -12.26 -29.32 3.28
C GLU A 608 -11.68 -30.40 2.38
N PHE A 609 -10.74 -30.04 1.53
CA PHE A 609 -10.04 -30.94 0.61
C PHE A 609 -8.53 -30.74 0.71
N THR A 610 -7.78 -31.80 0.39
CA THR A 610 -6.32 -31.72 0.30
C THR A 610 -5.92 -31.62 -1.16
N VAL A 611 -5.05 -30.66 -1.47
CA VAL A 611 -4.48 -30.48 -2.81
C VAL A 611 -3.46 -31.59 -3.08
N ASP A 612 -3.55 -32.25 -4.23
CA ASP A 612 -2.61 -33.30 -4.64
C ASP A 612 -1.35 -32.71 -5.32
N SER A 613 -0.38 -33.60 -5.61
CA SER A 613 0.89 -33.21 -6.27
C SER A 613 0.73 -32.68 -7.71
N ASN A 614 -0.46 -32.73 -8.28
CA ASN A 614 -0.77 -32.23 -9.61
C ASN A 614 -1.67 -30.99 -9.56
N SER A 615 -1.71 -30.29 -8.41
CA SER A 615 -2.56 -29.11 -8.18
C SER A 615 -4.05 -29.40 -8.43
N ARG A 616 -4.59 -30.47 -7.82
CA ARG A 616 -5.98 -30.89 -7.97
C ARG A 616 -6.61 -31.23 -6.64
N ILE A 617 -7.93 -31.12 -6.59
CA ILE A 617 -8.78 -31.64 -5.49
C ILE A 617 -9.77 -32.65 -6.04
N THR A 618 -10.14 -33.62 -5.21
CA THR A 618 -11.16 -34.63 -5.55
C THR A 618 -12.41 -34.37 -4.71
N LEU A 619 -13.49 -33.94 -5.35
CA LEU A 619 -14.81 -33.75 -4.71
C LEU A 619 -15.45 -35.14 -4.50
N THR A 620 -16.00 -35.38 -3.33
CA THR A 620 -16.46 -36.72 -2.94
C THR A 620 -17.98 -36.87 -2.91
N SER A 621 -18.73 -35.79 -2.84
CA SER A 621 -20.20 -35.82 -2.69
C SER A 621 -20.95 -35.97 -4.02
N ALA A 622 -20.49 -35.30 -5.07
CA ALA A 622 -21.05 -35.32 -6.42
C ALA A 622 -20.03 -34.72 -7.41
N PRO A 623 -20.16 -34.98 -8.72
CA PRO A 623 -19.41 -34.24 -9.74
C PRO A 623 -19.98 -32.83 -9.87
N PHE A 624 -19.10 -31.84 -10.02
CA PHE A 624 -19.48 -30.43 -10.18
C PHE A 624 -18.94 -29.85 -11.49
N PRO A 625 -19.60 -28.80 -12.03
CA PRO A 625 -19.09 -28.07 -13.18
C PRO A 625 -17.92 -27.18 -12.82
N THR A 626 -17.28 -26.60 -13.83
CA THR A 626 -16.32 -25.50 -13.65
C THR A 626 -16.96 -24.36 -12.84
N GLY A 627 -16.16 -23.70 -12.00
CA GLY A 627 -16.64 -22.58 -11.17
C GLY A 627 -16.85 -22.93 -9.70
N VAL A 628 -16.47 -24.13 -9.25
CA VAL A 628 -16.28 -24.40 -7.83
C VAL A 628 -15.20 -23.45 -7.32
N ARG A 629 -15.48 -22.72 -6.24
CA ARG A 629 -14.52 -21.83 -5.60
C ARG A 629 -13.75 -22.57 -4.51
N VAL A 630 -12.46 -22.34 -4.46
CA VAL A 630 -11.58 -22.85 -3.40
C VAL A 630 -10.83 -21.71 -2.75
N GLY A 631 -10.45 -21.89 -1.49
CA GLY A 631 -9.70 -20.90 -0.74
C GLY A 631 -9.41 -21.35 0.68
N PHE A 632 -8.80 -20.47 1.45
CA PHE A 632 -8.52 -20.69 2.86
C PHE A 632 -9.68 -20.18 3.72
N ASN A 633 -10.03 -20.94 4.75
CA ASN A 633 -11.10 -20.54 5.66
C ASN A 633 -10.58 -19.56 6.71
N PHE A 634 -11.42 -18.63 7.11
CA PHE A 634 -11.21 -17.78 8.29
C PHE A 634 -12.44 -17.83 9.19
N THR A 635 -12.23 -17.68 10.49
CA THR A 635 -13.29 -17.88 11.49
C THR A 635 -13.81 -16.53 11.97
N PRO A 636 -15.09 -16.19 11.76
CA PRO A 636 -15.72 -15.07 12.45
C PRO A 636 -16.00 -15.47 13.91
N ILE A 637 -15.64 -14.61 14.86
CA ILE A 637 -15.85 -14.81 16.28
C ILE A 637 -16.63 -13.61 16.83
N LEU A 638 -17.75 -13.90 17.48
CA LEU A 638 -18.53 -12.92 18.23
C LEU A 638 -18.72 -13.45 19.64
N GLU A 639 -18.25 -12.70 20.63
CA GLU A 639 -18.48 -12.98 22.05
C GLU A 639 -19.09 -11.72 22.68
N THR A 640 -20.28 -11.86 23.28
CA THR A 640 -21.03 -10.76 23.92
C THR A 640 -20.82 -10.71 25.42
#